data_b6f2d5981c78fe39290c8acd93932152
#
_entry.id   b6f2d5981c78fe39290c8acd93932152
#
_cell.length_a   1.000
_cell.length_b   1.000
_cell.length_c   1.000
_cell.angle_alpha   90.00
_cell.angle_beta   90.00
_cell.angle_gamma   90.00
#
_symmetry.space_group_name_H-M   'P 1'
#
loop_
_entity.id
_entity.type
_entity.pdbx_description
1 polymer ?
#
loop_
_entity_poly.entity_id
_entity_poly.type
_entity_poly.pdbx_seq_one_letter_code
_entity_poly.pdbx_strand_id
1 'polypeptide(L)'
;MTAACILLAAMSFSDVAALTRTEAAHADDVCATGVVTQVVGWREASGVFADVADPNGRGIYFSGETKRTPTAHIDGADAFRLGDVIEVKGVATPLAFAPGIRASSIKIVGRMPLPPFAEKTLFDMRGGRLDNARVRMSGVLAGVRSVESSRLDPNARIVQLALNTDEGRFVAHVPGTEAEWRPLLDAELEVCGCAMSAYNMRAEFRGVQMEVAAPYDISVKKPPHASPFDLEPTPVAELMSFSPHPGDCHAKLVRGVVTFVCARKRFFYLQDGTHGLKVEMDVPDGISPGFRVDVVGFPVKVDGCGELRGMSARAGEWAGLPEPQYSDLDDYLRWQYYSDDGSMNDIVWRRMSFVARVIRAEGDGESSELVVAVSNVTCSVHLEGPLPDIFENAQEMRPLARITAVAEPSVSDALTDDRQPVMKSISFAAASPGDIEFIPDGEWRRRMNARVLNAAALAVGTLLAALIAIGIVRIVRDKRERGRIAAIAAERKRMAADLHDTIEQNLAGAKMLMESSLSIAPEVPPAVEEAVKGAAAILAHAKSEIRATIFNLRCDEMFDRKPEDVFREMMRHLERGKVNARCRLRGLPDHLPGAFFSDLIGIVKESTTNALKHGRAKNIVLVSDPLTGNGKRGFVLRVLNDGEPFDAAAALGPEAGHFGLAGMRERAKRNGMRISWGGEGRWTSVEVEVASI
;
A
#
# COMPACT_ATOMS: atom_id res chain seq x y z
N MET A 1 -30.53 13.44 -62.81
CA MET A 1 -30.72 13.00 -61.41
C MET A 1 -30.02 14.02 -60.52
N THR A 2 -30.76 15.03 -60.06
CA THR A 2 -30.32 16.07 -59.15
C THR A 2 -30.32 15.48 -57.74
N ALA A 3 -29.15 15.29 -57.18
CA ALA A 3 -29.01 14.94 -55.78
C ALA A 3 -29.41 16.21 -54.96
N ALA A 4 -30.60 16.19 -54.39
CA ALA A 4 -30.97 17.11 -53.34
C ALA A 4 -30.11 16.82 -52.13
N CYS A 5 -29.07 17.62 -51.86
CA CYS A 5 -28.46 17.69 -50.56
C CYS A 5 -29.54 18.20 -49.58
N ILE A 6 -30.10 17.27 -48.82
CA ILE A 6 -30.81 17.65 -47.60
C ILE A 6 -29.72 18.19 -46.67
N LEU A 7 -29.57 19.52 -46.62
CA LEU A 7 -28.89 20.16 -45.51
C LEU A 7 -29.73 19.82 -44.28
N LEU A 8 -29.28 18.87 -43.50
CA LEU A 8 -29.76 18.71 -42.12
C LEU A 8 -29.43 20.06 -41.45
N ALA A 9 -30.45 20.82 -41.09
CA ALA A 9 -30.26 22.07 -40.37
C ALA A 9 -29.62 21.71 -39.03
N ALA A 10 -28.50 22.37 -38.72
CA ALA A 10 -27.85 22.20 -37.43
C ALA A 10 -28.85 22.57 -36.32
N MET A 11 -28.80 21.85 -35.19
CA MET A 11 -29.69 22.08 -34.04
C MET A 11 -29.47 23.50 -33.49
N SER A 12 -30.57 24.17 -33.16
CA SER A 12 -30.55 25.50 -32.52
C SER A 12 -30.33 25.42 -31.01
N PHE A 13 -30.21 26.59 -30.38
CA PHE A 13 -30.15 26.67 -28.90
C PHE A 13 -31.37 25.98 -28.25
N SER A 14 -32.57 26.33 -28.72
CA SER A 14 -33.82 25.76 -28.17
C SER A 14 -33.91 24.27 -28.38
N ASP A 15 -33.42 23.71 -29.49
CA ASP A 15 -33.40 22.30 -29.74
C ASP A 15 -32.47 21.57 -28.73
N VAL A 16 -31.26 22.09 -28.52
CA VAL A 16 -30.32 21.51 -27.53
C VAL A 16 -30.88 21.61 -26.12
N ALA A 17 -31.49 22.73 -25.75
CA ALA A 17 -32.11 22.94 -24.45
C ALA A 17 -33.28 21.99 -24.19
N ALA A 18 -33.95 21.48 -25.23
CA ALA A 18 -35.07 20.55 -25.13
C ALA A 18 -34.65 19.07 -25.05
N LEU A 19 -33.38 18.72 -25.40
CA LEU A 19 -32.92 17.34 -25.39
C LEU A 19 -32.94 16.72 -23.99
N THR A 20 -33.29 15.45 -23.95
CA THR A 20 -32.94 14.61 -22.82
C THR A 20 -31.46 14.22 -22.87
N ARG A 21 -30.93 13.76 -21.74
CA ARG A 21 -29.54 13.30 -21.67
C ARG A 21 -29.23 12.16 -22.67
N THR A 22 -30.20 11.27 -22.89
CA THR A 22 -30.05 10.15 -23.84
C THR A 22 -30.07 10.65 -25.28
N GLU A 23 -30.94 11.56 -25.61
CA GLU A 23 -31.00 12.15 -26.96
C GLU A 23 -29.73 12.93 -27.27
N ALA A 24 -29.19 13.69 -26.32
CA ALA A 24 -27.92 14.41 -26.47
C ALA A 24 -26.71 13.51 -26.74
N ALA A 25 -26.76 12.24 -26.36
CA ALA A 25 -25.71 11.27 -26.65
C ALA A 25 -25.65 10.85 -28.13
N HIS A 26 -26.73 11.06 -28.86
CA HIS A 26 -26.91 10.61 -30.26
C HIS A 26 -27.26 11.80 -31.17
N ALA A 27 -27.20 13.04 -30.67
CA ALA A 27 -27.57 14.24 -31.42
C ALA A 27 -26.53 14.62 -32.45
N ASP A 28 -27.02 15.22 -33.54
CA ASP A 28 -26.25 15.71 -34.67
C ASP A 28 -25.56 17.06 -34.38
N ASP A 29 -24.99 17.65 -35.41
CA ASP A 29 -24.30 18.92 -35.37
C ASP A 29 -25.19 20.05 -34.84
N VAL A 30 -24.61 20.85 -33.98
CA VAL A 30 -25.25 21.98 -33.33
C VAL A 30 -24.66 23.30 -33.89
N CYS A 31 -25.53 24.27 -34.12
CA CYS A 31 -25.15 25.66 -34.34
C CYS A 31 -26.08 26.56 -33.50
N ALA A 32 -25.60 26.95 -32.31
CA ALA A 32 -26.39 27.74 -31.37
C ALA A 32 -25.78 29.13 -31.15
N THR A 33 -26.62 30.14 -31.07
CA THR A 33 -26.20 31.52 -30.78
C THR A 33 -26.77 31.93 -29.45
N GLY A 34 -25.95 32.57 -28.60
CA GLY A 34 -26.39 33.07 -27.31
C GLY A 34 -25.38 34.06 -26.69
N VAL A 35 -25.79 34.63 -25.56
CA VAL A 35 -24.96 35.58 -24.80
C VAL A 35 -24.22 34.87 -23.70
N VAL A 36 -22.92 35.09 -23.57
CA VAL A 36 -22.09 34.50 -22.49
C VAL A 36 -22.50 35.13 -21.16
N THR A 37 -23.02 34.30 -20.27
CA THR A 37 -23.50 34.67 -18.93
C THR A 37 -22.54 34.26 -17.82
N GLN A 38 -21.66 33.27 -18.09
CA GLN A 38 -20.64 32.83 -17.15
C GLN A 38 -19.43 32.30 -17.92
N VAL A 39 -18.23 32.59 -17.44
CA VAL A 39 -16.97 32.07 -17.96
C VAL A 39 -16.41 31.13 -16.93
N VAL A 40 -15.98 29.93 -17.37
CA VAL A 40 -15.38 28.90 -16.47
C VAL A 40 -13.86 29.10 -16.52
N GLY A 41 -13.32 29.73 -15.49
CA GLY A 41 -12.02 30.38 -15.47
C GLY A 41 -10.76 29.56 -15.69
N TRP A 42 -10.81 28.21 -15.73
CA TRP A 42 -9.63 27.36 -15.94
C TRP A 42 -9.55 26.74 -17.34
N ARG A 43 -10.53 26.99 -18.18
CA ARG A 43 -10.57 26.54 -19.57
C ARG A 43 -10.95 27.70 -20.49
N GLU A 44 -10.03 28.09 -21.33
CA GLU A 44 -10.16 29.29 -22.19
C GLU A 44 -11.39 29.24 -23.12
N ALA A 45 -11.89 28.07 -23.44
CA ALA A 45 -13.02 27.88 -24.35
C ALA A 45 -14.24 27.22 -23.68
N SER A 46 -14.50 27.50 -22.40
CA SER A 46 -15.63 26.93 -21.68
C SER A 46 -16.44 27.98 -20.95
N GLY A 47 -17.74 27.78 -20.88
CA GLY A 47 -18.64 28.73 -20.20
C GLY A 47 -20.10 28.34 -20.29
N VAL A 48 -20.94 29.25 -19.87
CA VAL A 48 -22.39 29.18 -20.00
C VAL A 48 -22.88 30.34 -20.86
N PHE A 49 -23.79 30.07 -21.77
CA PHE A 49 -24.47 31.07 -22.53
C PHE A 49 -25.99 30.88 -22.47
N ALA A 50 -26.71 32.01 -22.51
CA ALA A 50 -28.15 32.03 -22.54
C ALA A 50 -28.65 32.37 -23.97
N ASP A 51 -29.87 31.94 -24.28
CA ASP A 51 -30.52 32.32 -25.54
C ASP A 51 -30.69 33.83 -25.63
N VAL A 52 -30.36 34.41 -26.77
CA VAL A 52 -30.59 35.85 -27.03
C VAL A 52 -32.10 36.18 -27.02
N ALA A 53 -32.94 35.24 -27.42
CA ALA A 53 -34.40 35.41 -27.46
C ALA A 53 -35.06 35.22 -26.08
N ASP A 54 -34.51 34.35 -25.20
CA ASP A 54 -34.95 34.17 -23.83
C ASP A 54 -33.77 34.12 -22.86
N PRO A 55 -33.15 35.29 -22.59
CA PRO A 55 -31.93 35.34 -21.79
C PRO A 55 -32.15 35.03 -20.30
N ASN A 56 -33.37 34.94 -19.81
CA ASN A 56 -33.74 34.57 -18.45
C ASN A 56 -34.19 33.11 -18.33
N GLY A 57 -34.22 32.42 -19.46
CA GLY A 57 -34.50 31.00 -19.52
C GLY A 57 -33.30 30.13 -19.14
N ARG A 58 -33.43 28.82 -19.37
CA ARG A 58 -32.33 27.87 -19.14
C ARG A 58 -31.12 28.20 -20.02
N GLY A 59 -29.95 28.25 -19.46
CA GLY A 59 -28.68 28.37 -20.18
C GLY A 59 -28.11 27.01 -20.61
N ILE A 60 -27.12 27.08 -21.52
CA ILE A 60 -26.40 25.90 -21.98
C ILE A 60 -24.92 26.02 -21.63
N TYR A 61 -24.36 24.96 -21.04
CA TYR A 61 -22.91 24.86 -20.83
C TYR A 61 -22.23 24.41 -22.13
N PHE A 62 -21.12 25.04 -22.46
CA PHE A 62 -20.29 24.64 -23.59
C PHE A 62 -18.83 24.43 -23.14
N SER A 63 -18.11 23.55 -23.84
CA SER A 63 -16.69 23.29 -23.58
C SER A 63 -15.99 22.95 -24.89
N GLY A 64 -14.90 23.67 -25.21
CA GLY A 64 -14.00 23.39 -26.33
C GLY A 64 -12.98 22.28 -26.06
N GLU A 65 -12.86 21.78 -24.83
CA GLU A 65 -11.90 20.76 -24.45
C GLU A 65 -12.50 19.36 -24.33
N THR A 66 -11.81 18.39 -24.93
CA THR A 66 -11.92 16.98 -24.52
C THR A 66 -10.52 16.43 -24.27
N LYS A 67 -10.39 15.39 -23.43
CA LYS A 67 -9.11 14.68 -23.19
C LYS A 67 -8.44 14.15 -24.48
N ARG A 68 -9.10 14.22 -25.64
CA ARG A 68 -8.67 13.62 -26.92
C ARG A 68 -8.70 14.57 -28.11
N THR A 69 -9.18 15.81 -27.99
CA THR A 69 -9.33 16.78 -29.08
C THR A 69 -8.70 18.11 -28.74
N PRO A 70 -8.10 18.81 -29.73
CA PRO A 70 -7.56 20.16 -29.53
C PRO A 70 -8.64 21.12 -29.06
N THR A 71 -8.21 22.16 -28.34
CA THR A 71 -9.05 23.26 -27.89
C THR A 71 -9.81 23.84 -29.06
N ALA A 72 -11.10 24.18 -28.86
CA ALA A 72 -11.89 24.84 -29.91
C ALA A 72 -11.27 26.20 -30.24
N HIS A 73 -11.22 26.54 -31.54
CA HIS A 73 -10.73 27.83 -31.99
C HIS A 73 -11.77 28.91 -31.69
N ILE A 74 -11.32 30.03 -31.09
CA ILE A 74 -12.15 31.19 -30.80
C ILE A 74 -11.84 32.27 -31.87
N ASP A 75 -12.81 32.51 -32.76
CA ASP A 75 -12.67 33.53 -33.75
C ASP A 75 -12.96 34.91 -33.16
N GLY A 76 -11.99 35.82 -33.26
CA GLY A 76 -12.17 37.23 -32.95
C GLY A 76 -11.60 37.69 -31.61
N ALA A 77 -11.09 36.80 -30.77
CA ALA A 77 -10.39 37.15 -29.54
C ALA A 77 -9.59 35.97 -28.99
N ASP A 78 -8.60 36.24 -28.11
CA ASP A 78 -7.87 35.19 -27.38
C ASP A 78 -8.75 34.53 -26.32
N ALA A 79 -9.81 35.17 -25.84
CA ALA A 79 -10.81 34.64 -24.91
C ALA A 79 -12.13 35.45 -25.01
N PHE A 80 -13.26 34.80 -24.76
CA PHE A 80 -14.56 35.46 -24.66
C PHE A 80 -14.79 36.04 -23.25
N ARG A 81 -15.71 37.04 -23.17
CA ARG A 81 -16.03 37.77 -21.94
C ARG A 81 -17.53 37.73 -21.68
N LEU A 82 -17.92 38.00 -20.45
CA LEU A 82 -19.33 38.21 -20.12
C LEU A 82 -19.97 39.26 -21.02
N GLY A 83 -21.14 38.94 -21.56
CA GLY A 83 -21.89 39.80 -22.50
C GLY A 83 -21.48 39.66 -23.98
N ASP A 84 -20.47 38.87 -24.31
CA ASP A 84 -20.20 38.55 -25.70
C ASP A 84 -21.32 37.65 -26.25
N VAL A 85 -21.81 37.98 -27.44
CA VAL A 85 -22.74 37.17 -28.20
C VAL A 85 -21.89 36.23 -29.05
N ILE A 86 -22.04 34.92 -28.83
CA ILE A 86 -21.26 33.90 -29.49
C ILE A 86 -22.13 32.98 -30.32
N GLU A 87 -21.60 32.55 -31.46
CA GLU A 87 -22.07 31.39 -32.22
C GLU A 87 -21.20 30.20 -31.87
N VAL A 88 -21.79 29.14 -31.34
CA VAL A 88 -21.11 27.93 -30.96
C VAL A 88 -21.49 26.81 -31.92
N LYS A 89 -20.48 26.25 -32.60
CA LYS A 89 -20.64 25.05 -33.45
C LYS A 89 -19.98 23.86 -32.80
N GLY A 90 -20.64 22.71 -32.87
CA GLY A 90 -20.12 21.49 -32.25
C GLY A 90 -21.16 20.36 -32.25
N VAL A 91 -21.11 19.53 -31.24
CA VAL A 91 -22.09 18.45 -31.08
C VAL A 91 -22.71 18.57 -29.68
N ALA A 92 -23.99 18.27 -29.60
CA ALA A 92 -24.62 18.13 -28.30
C ALA A 92 -23.98 16.97 -27.54
N THR A 93 -23.87 17.08 -26.23
CA THR A 93 -23.24 16.04 -25.41
C THR A 93 -24.00 15.90 -24.09
N PRO A 94 -24.23 14.66 -23.62
CA PRO A 94 -24.77 14.45 -22.29
C PRO A 94 -23.71 14.86 -21.27
N LEU A 95 -23.95 15.94 -20.56
CA LEU A 95 -23.18 16.28 -19.37
C LEU A 95 -23.69 15.48 -18.18
N ALA A 96 -23.14 15.72 -17.01
CA ALA A 96 -23.49 14.94 -15.83
C ALA A 96 -24.97 15.04 -15.43
N PHE A 97 -25.62 16.19 -15.69
CA PHE A 97 -27.05 16.39 -15.39
C PHE A 97 -27.84 16.86 -16.62
N ALA A 98 -27.56 18.04 -17.12
CA ALA A 98 -28.23 18.62 -18.27
C ALA A 98 -27.38 18.54 -19.53
N PRO A 99 -27.96 18.45 -20.75
CA PRO A 99 -27.22 18.51 -22.00
C PRO A 99 -26.45 19.82 -22.16
N GLY A 100 -25.30 19.71 -22.81
CA GLY A 100 -24.45 20.84 -23.17
C GLY A 100 -23.88 20.66 -24.58
N ILE A 101 -22.96 21.56 -24.96
CA ILE A 101 -22.32 21.55 -26.29
C ILE A 101 -20.82 21.31 -26.13
N ARG A 102 -20.31 20.31 -26.82
CA ARG A 102 -18.87 20.18 -27.08
C ARG A 102 -18.55 20.96 -28.33
N ALA A 103 -18.01 22.16 -28.13
CA ALA A 103 -17.71 23.10 -29.20
C ALA A 103 -16.49 22.63 -30.02
N SER A 104 -16.62 22.70 -31.34
CA SER A 104 -15.51 22.59 -32.29
C SER A 104 -15.05 24.00 -32.77
N SER A 105 -15.94 24.98 -32.73
CA SER A 105 -15.66 26.37 -33.05
C SER A 105 -16.56 27.30 -32.25
N ILE A 106 -16.00 28.44 -31.81
CA ILE A 106 -16.72 29.51 -31.12
C ILE A 106 -16.37 30.81 -31.84
N LYS A 107 -17.39 31.53 -32.29
CA LYS A 107 -17.22 32.79 -32.98
C LYS A 107 -17.92 33.90 -32.20
N ILE A 108 -17.21 34.99 -31.89
CA ILE A 108 -17.82 36.20 -31.32
C ILE A 108 -18.50 36.95 -32.44
N VAL A 109 -19.82 37.03 -32.40
CA VAL A 109 -20.64 37.67 -33.44
C VAL A 109 -21.15 39.02 -33.03
N GLY A 110 -21.01 39.40 -31.77
CA GLY A 110 -21.42 40.71 -31.25
C GLY A 110 -21.21 40.82 -29.74
N ARG A 111 -21.78 41.86 -29.17
CA ARG A 111 -21.81 42.08 -27.75
C ARG A 111 -23.13 42.73 -27.35
N MET A 112 -23.66 42.32 -26.19
CA MET A 112 -24.86 42.92 -25.60
C MET A 112 -24.67 43.08 -24.08
N PRO A 113 -25.43 43.98 -23.45
CA PRO A 113 -25.48 44.02 -21.99
C PRO A 113 -25.88 42.68 -21.44
N LEU A 114 -25.29 42.30 -20.30
CA LEU A 114 -25.74 41.09 -19.60
C LEU A 114 -27.22 41.19 -19.25
N PRO A 115 -27.98 40.11 -19.45
CA PRO A 115 -29.36 40.05 -19.01
C PRO A 115 -29.46 40.37 -17.52
N PRO A 116 -30.46 41.08 -17.04
CA PRO A 116 -30.67 41.30 -15.61
C PRO A 116 -30.92 39.96 -14.92
N PHE A 117 -30.56 39.89 -13.66
CA PHE A 117 -30.91 38.71 -12.88
C PHE A 117 -32.42 38.62 -12.66
N ALA A 118 -33.02 37.49 -13.02
CA ALA A 118 -34.44 37.26 -12.81
C ALA A 118 -34.66 36.80 -11.34
N GLU A 119 -35.61 37.44 -10.66
CA GLU A 119 -36.02 37.01 -9.33
C GLU A 119 -36.72 35.63 -9.44
N LYS A 120 -36.21 34.66 -8.72
CA LYS A 120 -36.71 33.27 -8.75
C LYS A 120 -36.75 32.70 -7.35
N THR A 121 -37.63 31.74 -7.15
CA THR A 121 -37.71 30.96 -5.92
C THR A 121 -36.98 29.61 -6.06
N LEU A 122 -36.75 28.94 -4.94
CA LEU A 122 -36.15 27.59 -4.97
C LEU A 122 -37.09 26.60 -5.70
N PHE A 123 -38.41 26.83 -5.60
CA PHE A 123 -39.39 26.01 -6.30
C PHE A 123 -39.29 26.11 -7.81
N ASP A 124 -39.06 27.34 -8.36
CA ASP A 124 -38.89 27.55 -9.81
C ASP A 124 -37.72 26.74 -10.38
N MET A 125 -36.66 26.51 -9.59
CA MET A 125 -35.41 25.86 -10.01
C MET A 125 -35.42 24.35 -9.79
N ARG A 126 -36.45 23.79 -9.14
CA ARG A 126 -36.53 22.33 -8.94
C ARG A 126 -36.54 21.58 -10.27
N GLY A 127 -35.85 20.43 -10.29
CA GLY A 127 -35.78 19.59 -11.49
C GLY A 127 -34.93 20.14 -12.62
N GLY A 128 -34.12 21.19 -12.38
CA GLY A 128 -33.18 21.75 -13.36
C GLY A 128 -33.83 22.57 -14.48
N ARG A 129 -35.07 23.04 -14.30
CA ARG A 129 -35.80 23.82 -15.32
C ARG A 129 -35.09 25.09 -15.70
N LEU A 130 -34.38 25.71 -14.74
CA LEU A 130 -33.61 26.93 -14.92
C LEU A 130 -32.11 26.68 -14.78
N ASP A 131 -31.66 25.49 -15.12
CA ASP A 131 -30.23 25.16 -15.05
C ASP A 131 -29.43 26.14 -15.93
N ASN A 132 -28.35 26.66 -15.38
CA ASN A 132 -27.51 27.71 -16.01
C ASN A 132 -28.19 29.06 -16.26
N ALA A 133 -29.38 29.33 -15.74
CA ALA A 133 -30.01 30.65 -15.85
C ALA A 133 -29.41 31.67 -14.89
N ARG A 134 -29.42 32.97 -15.27
CA ARG A 134 -29.06 34.07 -14.37
C ARG A 134 -30.23 34.38 -13.44
N VAL A 135 -30.04 34.16 -12.17
CA VAL A 135 -31.10 34.30 -11.19
C VAL A 135 -30.65 35.13 -9.99
N ARG A 136 -31.63 35.66 -9.29
CA ARG A 136 -31.48 36.36 -8.01
C ARG A 136 -32.39 35.68 -7.00
N MET A 137 -31.81 35.33 -5.85
CA MET A 137 -32.52 34.71 -4.76
C MET A 137 -32.13 35.34 -3.43
N SER A 138 -33.05 35.31 -2.47
CA SER A 138 -32.77 35.69 -1.08
C SER A 138 -32.79 34.51 -0.17
N GLY A 139 -31.97 34.52 0.88
CA GLY A 139 -31.96 33.51 1.93
C GLY A 139 -31.09 33.92 3.12
N VAL A 140 -31.30 33.26 4.24
CA VAL A 140 -30.53 33.44 5.46
C VAL A 140 -29.26 32.60 5.41
N LEU A 141 -28.09 33.22 5.60
CA LEU A 141 -26.80 32.52 5.58
C LEU A 141 -26.69 31.63 6.81
N ALA A 142 -26.78 30.32 6.58
CA ALA A 142 -26.78 29.30 7.62
C ALA A 142 -25.46 28.50 7.72
N GLY A 143 -24.54 28.68 6.80
CA GLY A 143 -23.26 27.98 6.85
C GLY A 143 -22.26 28.50 5.84
N VAL A 144 -20.99 28.44 6.22
CA VAL A 144 -19.84 28.88 5.42
C VAL A 144 -18.77 27.79 5.46
N ARG A 145 -18.31 27.35 4.30
CA ARG A 145 -17.27 26.30 4.21
C ARG A 145 -16.35 26.55 3.03
N SER A 146 -15.04 26.46 3.26
CA SER A 146 -14.08 26.44 2.16
C SER A 146 -14.21 25.15 1.34
N VAL A 147 -14.14 25.29 0.03
CA VAL A 147 -14.11 24.15 -0.89
C VAL A 147 -12.71 24.03 -1.43
N GLU A 148 -12.04 22.93 -1.10
CA GLU A 148 -10.76 22.58 -1.68
C GLU A 148 -10.95 22.28 -3.17
N SER A 149 -10.35 23.11 -4.03
CA SER A 149 -10.33 22.97 -5.48
C SER A 149 -11.73 22.95 -6.14
N SER A 150 -12.15 24.10 -6.58
CA SER A 150 -13.25 24.22 -7.51
C SER A 150 -12.91 23.50 -8.82
N ARG A 151 -13.89 22.81 -9.40
CA ARG A 151 -13.77 22.31 -10.78
C ARG A 151 -13.54 23.43 -11.80
N LEU A 152 -13.73 24.67 -11.36
CA LEU A 152 -13.71 25.88 -12.19
C LEU A 152 -12.33 26.54 -12.22
N ASP A 153 -11.61 26.61 -11.11
CA ASP A 153 -10.23 27.12 -11.04
C ASP A 153 -9.48 26.44 -9.87
N PRO A 154 -8.45 25.64 -10.14
CA PRO A 154 -7.65 25.01 -9.08
C PRO A 154 -6.92 26.02 -8.16
N ASN A 155 -6.75 27.26 -8.60
CA ASN A 155 -6.08 28.33 -7.86
C ASN A 155 -7.07 29.28 -7.16
N ALA A 156 -8.35 29.23 -7.50
CA ALA A 156 -9.36 30.10 -6.89
C ALA A 156 -9.74 29.57 -5.50
N ARG A 157 -9.71 30.46 -4.53
CA ARG A 157 -10.32 30.21 -3.22
C ARG A 157 -11.82 30.41 -3.36
N ILE A 158 -12.57 29.33 -3.23
CA ILE A 158 -14.03 29.34 -3.32
C ILE A 158 -14.62 28.94 -1.97
N VAL A 159 -15.61 29.70 -1.56
CA VAL A 159 -16.38 29.47 -0.36
C VAL A 159 -17.77 29.01 -0.76
N GLN A 160 -18.25 27.98 -0.12
CA GLN A 160 -19.62 27.49 -0.21
C GLN A 160 -20.45 28.17 0.89
N LEU A 161 -21.44 28.94 0.50
CA LEU A 161 -22.42 29.56 1.36
C LEU A 161 -23.70 28.71 1.33
N ALA A 162 -24.14 28.23 2.46
CA ALA A 162 -25.43 27.54 2.60
C ALA A 162 -26.49 28.53 3.03
N LEU A 163 -27.53 28.70 2.23
CA LEU A 163 -28.59 29.67 2.49
C LEU A 163 -29.94 28.94 2.72
N ASN A 164 -30.57 29.26 3.80
CA ASN A 164 -31.91 28.77 4.15
C ASN A 164 -32.97 29.69 3.57
N THR A 165 -34.02 29.11 3.02
CA THR A 165 -35.25 29.79 2.58
C THR A 165 -36.47 29.03 3.20
N ASP A 166 -37.63 29.61 3.14
CA ASP A 166 -38.89 28.94 3.55
C ASP A 166 -39.22 27.71 2.69
N GLU A 167 -38.72 27.64 1.47
CA GLU A 167 -38.89 26.49 0.57
C GLU A 167 -37.82 25.39 0.74
N GLY A 168 -36.78 25.64 1.53
CA GLY A 168 -35.65 24.76 1.75
C GLY A 168 -34.28 25.46 1.71
N ARG A 169 -33.24 24.73 1.29
CA ARG A 169 -31.87 25.22 1.28
C ARG A 169 -31.30 25.20 -0.11
N PHE A 170 -30.54 26.25 -0.47
CA PHE A 170 -29.64 26.25 -1.62
C PHE A 170 -28.21 26.60 -1.21
N VAL A 171 -27.29 26.39 -2.12
CA VAL A 171 -25.85 26.63 -1.90
C VAL A 171 -25.35 27.62 -2.94
N ALA A 172 -24.57 28.61 -2.52
CA ALA A 172 -23.87 29.52 -3.41
C ALA A 172 -22.34 29.31 -3.33
N HIS A 173 -21.70 29.14 -4.46
CA HIS A 173 -20.24 29.12 -4.58
C HIS A 173 -19.77 30.53 -4.92
N VAL A 174 -18.91 31.10 -4.09
CA VAL A 174 -18.48 32.51 -4.19
C VAL A 174 -16.95 32.54 -4.07
N PRO A 175 -16.27 33.34 -4.91
CA PRO A 175 -14.86 33.64 -4.70
C PRO A 175 -14.64 34.34 -3.35
N GLY A 176 -13.60 33.94 -2.60
CA GLY A 176 -13.29 34.55 -1.32
C GLY A 176 -12.83 33.55 -0.24
N THR A 177 -12.86 33.98 0.99
CA THR A 177 -12.41 33.20 2.16
C THR A 177 -13.53 33.08 3.19
N GLU A 178 -13.49 32.03 4.03
CA GLU A 178 -14.46 31.88 5.12
C GLU A 178 -14.48 33.09 6.08
N ALA A 179 -13.32 33.70 6.31
CA ALA A 179 -13.20 34.84 7.22
C ALA A 179 -14.01 36.05 6.78
N GLU A 180 -14.25 36.21 5.48
CA GLU A 180 -15.06 37.30 4.92
C GLU A 180 -16.56 37.07 5.16
N TRP A 181 -17.01 35.82 5.12
CA TRP A 181 -18.44 35.46 5.18
C TRP A 181 -18.92 35.03 6.55
N ARG A 182 -18.06 34.49 7.42
CA ARG A 182 -18.44 34.05 8.77
C ARG A 182 -19.12 35.13 9.62
N PRO A 183 -18.70 36.41 9.57
CA PRO A 183 -19.40 37.48 10.31
C PRO A 183 -20.84 37.75 9.84
N LEU A 184 -21.21 37.24 8.67
CA LEU A 184 -22.55 37.40 8.07
C LEU A 184 -23.46 36.19 8.34
N LEU A 185 -23.02 35.20 9.13
CA LEU A 185 -23.91 34.13 9.56
C LEU A 185 -25.16 34.71 10.22
N ASP A 186 -26.32 34.19 9.84
CA ASP A 186 -27.65 34.67 10.21
C ASP A 186 -28.10 35.98 9.52
N ALA A 187 -27.30 36.54 8.61
CA ALA A 187 -27.76 37.63 7.77
C ALA A 187 -28.71 37.13 6.67
N GLU A 188 -29.70 37.94 6.31
CA GLU A 188 -30.48 37.75 5.08
C GLU A 188 -29.72 38.35 3.91
N LEU A 189 -29.29 37.50 2.99
CA LEU A 189 -28.52 37.86 1.81
C LEU A 189 -29.39 37.75 0.56
N GLU A 190 -29.16 38.67 -0.37
CA GLU A 190 -29.59 38.56 -1.75
C GLU A 190 -28.39 38.09 -2.58
N VAL A 191 -28.53 36.97 -3.25
CA VAL A 191 -27.50 36.33 -4.04
C VAL A 191 -27.87 36.38 -5.52
N CYS A 192 -27.00 36.97 -6.33
CA CYS A 192 -27.12 37.00 -7.77
C CYS A 192 -26.08 36.09 -8.40
N GLY A 193 -26.50 35.17 -9.25
CA GLY A 193 -25.58 34.20 -9.84
C GLY A 193 -26.20 33.39 -10.96
N CYS A 194 -25.46 32.38 -11.42
CA CYS A 194 -25.92 31.41 -12.38
C CYS A 194 -26.44 30.19 -11.62
N ALA A 195 -27.70 29.84 -11.81
CA ALA A 195 -28.31 28.68 -11.19
C ALA A 195 -27.73 27.40 -11.78
N MET A 196 -27.43 26.42 -10.95
CA MET A 196 -26.95 25.12 -11.35
C MET A 196 -27.63 24.01 -10.55
N SER A 197 -27.82 22.88 -11.19
CA SER A 197 -28.34 21.69 -10.50
C SER A 197 -27.23 20.95 -9.79
N ALA A 198 -27.37 20.71 -8.49
CA ALA A 198 -26.57 19.73 -7.78
C ALA A 198 -27.10 18.32 -8.10
N TYR A 199 -26.21 17.38 -8.39
CA TYR A 199 -26.57 16.01 -8.77
C TYR A 199 -25.57 14.99 -8.18
N ASN A 200 -26.03 13.75 -8.05
CA ASN A 200 -25.17 12.64 -7.60
C ASN A 200 -24.49 11.92 -8.77
N MET A 201 -23.73 10.86 -8.48
CA MET A 201 -23.03 10.04 -9.47
C MET A 201 -23.97 9.36 -10.50
N ARG A 202 -25.27 9.26 -10.22
CA ARG A 202 -26.27 8.73 -11.14
C ARG A 202 -26.97 9.81 -11.97
N ALA A 203 -26.52 11.06 -11.84
CA ALA A 203 -27.13 12.22 -12.46
C ALA A 203 -28.56 12.53 -11.96
N GLU A 204 -28.87 12.12 -10.73
CA GLU A 204 -30.14 12.43 -10.07
C GLU A 204 -30.04 13.81 -9.39
N PHE A 205 -31.06 14.62 -9.56
CA PHE A 205 -31.14 15.95 -8.95
C PHE A 205 -31.12 15.85 -7.42
N ARG A 206 -30.26 16.63 -6.77
CA ARG A 206 -30.10 16.67 -5.33
C ARG A 206 -30.43 18.03 -4.70
N GLY A 207 -30.44 19.07 -5.49
CA GLY A 207 -30.71 20.41 -5.00
C GLY A 207 -30.28 21.48 -5.98
N VAL A 208 -30.39 22.72 -5.54
CA VAL A 208 -29.99 23.91 -6.30
C VAL A 208 -28.71 24.47 -5.72
N GLN A 209 -27.79 24.80 -6.59
CA GLN A 209 -26.60 25.60 -6.28
C GLN A 209 -26.52 26.79 -7.22
N MET A 210 -25.82 27.82 -6.80
CA MET A 210 -25.58 29.03 -7.57
C MET A 210 -24.08 29.26 -7.70
N GLU A 211 -23.63 29.57 -8.91
CA GLU A 211 -22.27 30.06 -9.15
C GLU A 211 -22.29 31.59 -9.21
N VAL A 212 -21.62 32.21 -8.25
CA VAL A 212 -21.56 33.67 -8.11
C VAL A 212 -20.22 34.14 -8.68
N ALA A 213 -20.28 35.05 -9.65
CA ALA A 213 -19.09 35.48 -10.37
C ALA A 213 -18.15 36.35 -9.50
N ALA A 214 -18.70 37.15 -8.62
CA ALA A 214 -17.94 38.01 -7.73
C ALA A 214 -18.65 38.27 -6.39
N PRO A 215 -17.90 38.56 -5.31
CA PRO A 215 -18.50 38.84 -4.01
C PRO A 215 -19.50 40.04 -4.02
N TYR A 216 -19.36 41.01 -4.90
CA TYR A 216 -20.27 42.16 -5.03
C TYR A 216 -21.64 41.79 -5.66
N ASP A 217 -21.77 40.59 -6.22
CA ASP A 217 -23.07 40.06 -6.67
C ASP A 217 -23.91 39.52 -5.48
N ILE A 218 -23.41 39.65 -4.26
CA ILE A 218 -24.14 39.35 -3.02
C ILE A 218 -24.33 40.65 -2.23
N SER A 219 -25.55 40.91 -1.81
CA SER A 219 -25.88 42.06 -0.95
C SER A 219 -26.54 41.62 0.33
N VAL A 220 -26.27 42.35 1.41
CA VAL A 220 -26.88 42.12 2.71
C VAL A 220 -28.22 42.88 2.75
N LYS A 221 -29.34 42.15 2.80
CA LYS A 221 -30.68 42.72 2.96
C LYS A 221 -30.98 43.08 4.42
N LYS A 222 -30.63 42.12 5.31
CA LYS A 222 -30.74 42.35 6.74
C LYS A 222 -29.47 41.85 7.42
N PRO A 223 -28.86 42.65 8.29
CA PRO A 223 -27.67 42.20 9.03
C PRO A 223 -28.01 41.06 9.98
N PRO A 224 -27.02 40.27 10.44
CA PRO A 224 -27.23 39.24 11.44
C PRO A 224 -27.67 39.87 12.77
N HIS A 225 -28.25 39.05 13.65
CA HIS A 225 -28.66 39.53 14.97
C HIS A 225 -27.39 39.97 15.77
N ALA A 226 -27.42 41.21 16.29
CA ALA A 226 -26.26 41.82 16.95
C ALA A 226 -25.82 41.07 18.22
N SER A 227 -26.75 40.47 18.95
CA SER A 227 -26.53 39.73 20.18
C SER A 227 -27.24 38.38 20.11
N PRO A 228 -26.71 37.38 19.45
CA PRO A 228 -27.42 36.12 19.21
C PRO A 228 -27.75 35.32 20.48
N PHE A 229 -27.02 35.56 21.59
CA PHE A 229 -27.33 34.96 22.89
C PHE A 229 -28.45 35.68 23.70
N ASP A 230 -28.95 36.81 23.19
CA ASP A 230 -30.09 37.52 23.77
C ASP A 230 -31.44 37.08 23.12
N LEU A 231 -31.39 36.18 22.15
CA LEU A 231 -32.58 35.54 21.58
C LEU A 231 -33.35 34.78 22.68
N GLU A 232 -34.66 34.68 22.51
CA GLU A 232 -35.49 33.84 23.37
C GLU A 232 -35.13 32.37 23.15
N PRO A 233 -34.83 31.61 24.21
CA PRO A 233 -34.47 30.20 24.07
C PRO A 233 -35.64 29.37 23.53
N THR A 234 -35.37 28.62 22.48
CA THR A 234 -36.32 27.69 21.87
C THR A 234 -36.11 26.30 22.49
N PRO A 235 -37.17 25.69 23.08
CA PRO A 235 -37.10 24.30 23.57
C PRO A 235 -36.71 23.32 22.45
N VAL A 236 -35.94 22.28 22.78
CA VAL A 236 -35.51 21.27 21.78
C VAL A 236 -36.72 20.63 21.08
N ALA A 237 -37.79 20.37 21.83
CA ALA A 237 -39.06 19.81 21.31
C ALA A 237 -39.70 20.66 20.20
N GLU A 238 -39.48 21.98 20.22
CA GLU A 238 -40.11 22.92 19.30
C GLU A 238 -39.25 23.22 18.08
N LEU A 239 -37.96 22.88 18.08
CA LEU A 239 -37.01 23.22 17.00
C LEU A 239 -37.44 22.74 15.60
N MET A 240 -38.11 21.60 15.52
CA MET A 240 -38.55 20.96 14.27
C MET A 240 -40.06 20.79 14.21
N SER A 241 -40.79 21.36 15.17
CA SER A 241 -42.25 21.28 15.23
C SER A 241 -42.90 22.19 14.18
N PHE A 242 -44.18 22.00 13.98
CA PHE A 242 -44.97 22.85 13.10
C PHE A 242 -44.93 24.31 13.59
N SER A 243 -44.55 25.22 12.68
CA SER A 243 -44.69 26.67 12.90
C SER A 243 -45.81 27.21 12.05
N PRO A 244 -46.75 27.98 12.63
CA PRO A 244 -47.80 28.68 11.86
C PRO A 244 -47.24 29.85 11.04
N HIS A 245 -45.99 30.22 11.28
CA HIS A 245 -45.29 31.29 10.57
C HIS A 245 -44.18 30.68 9.71
N PRO A 246 -44.48 30.26 8.45
CA PRO A 246 -43.44 29.78 7.55
C PRO A 246 -42.47 30.95 7.28
N GLY A 247 -41.20 30.65 7.15
CA GLY A 247 -40.17 31.63 6.79
C GLY A 247 -39.19 32.04 7.90
N ASP A 248 -39.34 31.46 9.11
CA ASP A 248 -38.33 31.69 10.15
C ASP A 248 -37.09 30.81 9.93
N CYS A 249 -36.26 31.24 8.99
CA CYS A 249 -35.01 30.55 8.58
C CYS A 249 -33.79 30.96 9.42
N HIS A 250 -34.00 31.82 10.42
CA HIS A 250 -32.97 32.38 11.29
C HIS A 250 -32.43 31.37 12.32
N ALA A 251 -31.27 31.67 12.87
CA ALA A 251 -30.68 30.88 13.93
C ALA A 251 -31.54 30.89 15.19
N LYS A 252 -31.56 29.80 15.93
CA LYS A 252 -32.26 29.61 17.21
C LYS A 252 -31.26 29.53 18.35
N LEU A 253 -31.63 30.08 19.49
CA LEU A 253 -30.90 29.85 20.75
C LEU A 253 -31.49 28.62 21.43
N VAL A 254 -30.66 27.67 21.82
CA VAL A 254 -31.00 26.47 22.59
C VAL A 254 -30.17 26.43 23.84
N ARG A 255 -30.81 26.02 24.96
CA ARG A 255 -30.15 25.84 26.26
C ARG A 255 -30.30 24.41 26.73
N GLY A 256 -29.21 23.80 27.24
CA GLY A 256 -29.25 22.45 27.76
C GLY A 256 -28.04 22.09 28.57
N VAL A 257 -27.98 20.83 29.01
CA VAL A 257 -26.79 20.25 29.67
C VAL A 257 -26.09 19.34 28.66
N VAL A 258 -24.80 19.49 28.51
CA VAL A 258 -24.01 18.64 27.63
C VAL A 258 -23.96 17.21 28.17
N THR A 259 -24.30 16.23 27.36
CA THR A 259 -24.36 14.82 27.75
C THR A 259 -23.21 13.99 27.13
N PHE A 260 -22.63 14.44 26.01
CA PHE A 260 -21.53 13.78 25.32
C PHE A 260 -20.78 14.79 24.45
N VAL A 261 -19.48 14.60 24.28
CA VAL A 261 -18.63 15.43 23.40
C VAL A 261 -17.73 14.54 22.54
N CYS A 262 -17.73 14.75 21.23
CA CYS A 262 -16.77 14.20 20.31
C CYS A 262 -16.08 15.34 19.53
N ALA A 263 -15.02 15.89 20.11
CA ALA A 263 -14.29 17.02 19.51
C ALA A 263 -13.68 16.66 18.16
N ARG A 264 -13.18 15.43 18.00
CA ARG A 264 -12.60 14.93 16.74
C ARG A 264 -13.58 14.92 15.58
N LYS A 265 -14.85 14.58 15.83
CA LYS A 265 -15.92 14.59 14.83
C LYS A 265 -16.72 15.90 14.82
N ARG A 266 -16.33 16.88 15.65
CA ARG A 266 -16.88 18.23 15.69
C ARG A 266 -18.37 18.26 16.04
N PHE A 267 -18.80 17.49 17.04
CA PHE A 267 -20.15 17.53 17.56
C PHE A 267 -20.22 17.26 19.06
N PHE A 268 -21.32 17.62 19.65
CA PHE A 268 -21.68 17.22 21.02
C PHE A 268 -23.20 17.02 21.12
N TYR A 269 -23.63 16.28 22.17
CA TYR A 269 -25.04 16.15 22.51
C TYR A 269 -25.35 17.03 23.73
N LEU A 270 -26.50 17.65 23.70
CA LEU A 270 -27.08 18.33 24.87
C LEU A 270 -28.53 17.81 25.13
N GLN A 271 -28.99 18.02 26.32
CA GLN A 271 -30.37 17.66 26.74
C GLN A 271 -30.97 18.83 27.50
N ASP A 272 -32.23 19.23 27.14
CA ASP A 272 -33.00 20.27 27.78
C ASP A 272 -34.15 19.65 28.62
N GLY A 273 -33.80 18.98 29.73
CA GLY A 273 -34.80 18.20 30.49
C GLY A 273 -35.08 16.85 29.80
N THR A 274 -36.20 16.73 29.08
CA THR A 274 -36.60 15.44 28.48
C THR A 274 -36.23 15.21 27.04
N HIS A 275 -35.77 16.21 26.31
CA HIS A 275 -35.42 16.10 24.90
C HIS A 275 -33.91 16.24 24.70
N GLY A 276 -33.35 15.44 23.80
CA GLY A 276 -31.96 15.50 23.40
C GLY A 276 -31.76 16.20 22.06
N LEU A 277 -30.57 16.75 21.83
CA LEU A 277 -30.20 17.42 20.58
C LEU A 277 -28.74 17.15 20.24
N LYS A 278 -28.47 16.83 19.01
CA LYS A 278 -27.13 16.81 18.46
C LYS A 278 -26.76 18.19 17.91
N VAL A 279 -25.60 18.68 18.31
CA VAL A 279 -25.05 19.95 17.84
C VAL A 279 -23.78 19.67 17.05
N GLU A 280 -23.78 19.99 15.75
CA GLU A 280 -22.63 19.88 14.88
C GLU A 280 -21.92 21.24 14.77
N MET A 281 -20.73 21.36 15.36
CA MET A 281 -19.87 22.55 15.29
C MET A 281 -18.47 22.21 15.82
N ASP A 282 -17.49 23.09 15.57
CA ASP A 282 -16.25 23.06 16.34
C ASP A 282 -16.56 23.28 17.80
N VAL A 283 -16.16 22.33 18.65
CA VAL A 283 -16.48 22.38 20.08
C VAL A 283 -15.58 23.40 20.76
N PRO A 284 -16.12 24.52 21.28
CA PRO A 284 -15.32 25.49 22.00
C PRO A 284 -14.74 24.94 23.30
N ASP A 285 -13.61 25.48 23.73
CA ASP A 285 -13.01 25.17 25.03
C ASP A 285 -14.01 25.42 26.18
N GLY A 286 -14.00 24.52 27.17
CA GLY A 286 -14.89 24.59 28.34
C GLY A 286 -16.24 23.89 28.16
N ILE A 287 -16.57 23.41 26.97
CA ILE A 287 -17.76 22.55 26.76
C ILE A 287 -17.41 21.10 27.09
N SER A 288 -18.00 20.57 28.13
CA SER A 288 -17.75 19.21 28.63
C SER A 288 -19.04 18.60 29.18
N PRO A 289 -19.17 17.26 29.21
CA PRO A 289 -20.33 16.61 29.77
C PRO A 289 -20.64 17.09 31.20
N GLY A 290 -21.91 17.37 31.51
CA GLY A 290 -22.36 17.88 32.79
C GLY A 290 -22.43 19.41 32.90
N PHE A 291 -21.83 20.15 31.97
CA PHE A 291 -21.95 21.62 31.96
C PHE A 291 -23.18 22.08 31.21
N ARG A 292 -23.77 23.18 31.66
CA ARG A 292 -24.79 23.91 30.89
C ARG A 292 -24.12 24.54 29.66
N VAL A 293 -24.89 24.66 28.60
CA VAL A 293 -24.47 25.31 27.38
C VAL A 293 -25.63 26.09 26.77
N ASP A 294 -25.29 27.31 26.30
CA ASP A 294 -26.13 28.08 25.38
C ASP A 294 -25.56 27.94 23.99
N VAL A 295 -26.36 27.49 23.03
CA VAL A 295 -25.96 27.30 21.64
C VAL A 295 -26.87 28.05 20.70
N VAL A 296 -26.32 28.85 19.83
CA VAL A 296 -27.04 29.47 18.72
C VAL A 296 -26.69 28.75 17.44
N GLY A 297 -27.69 28.35 16.67
CA GLY A 297 -27.46 27.61 15.43
C GLY A 297 -28.75 27.41 14.62
N PHE A 298 -28.58 26.72 13.51
CA PHE A 298 -29.66 26.46 12.55
C PHE A 298 -30.19 25.05 12.70
N PRO A 299 -31.48 24.87 12.95
CA PRO A 299 -32.11 23.56 12.92
C PRO A 299 -31.97 22.92 11.51
N VAL A 300 -31.61 21.66 11.47
CA VAL A 300 -31.52 20.89 10.22
C VAL A 300 -32.05 19.49 10.46
N LYS A 301 -32.58 18.87 9.42
CA LYS A 301 -33.02 17.48 9.46
C LYS A 301 -31.94 16.61 8.82
N VAL A 302 -31.42 15.65 9.57
CA VAL A 302 -30.40 14.70 9.11
C VAL A 302 -30.89 13.28 9.47
N ASP A 303 -30.91 12.39 8.51
CA ASP A 303 -31.35 11.00 8.69
C ASP A 303 -32.67 10.85 9.49
N GLY A 304 -33.64 11.73 9.19
CA GLY A 304 -34.94 11.74 9.82
C GLY A 304 -35.01 12.40 11.20
N CYS A 305 -33.89 12.76 11.81
CA CYS A 305 -33.79 13.39 13.11
C CYS A 305 -33.46 14.88 13.02
N GLY A 306 -33.92 15.66 13.98
CA GLY A 306 -33.58 17.08 14.14
C GLY A 306 -32.17 17.22 14.74
N GLU A 307 -31.32 18.02 14.12
CA GLU A 307 -30.00 18.40 14.62
C GLU A 307 -29.83 19.92 14.56
N LEU A 308 -28.88 20.46 15.32
CA LEU A 308 -28.54 21.88 15.27
C LEU A 308 -27.13 22.05 14.64
N ARG A 309 -27.05 22.82 13.57
CA ARG A 309 -25.75 23.31 13.11
C ARG A 309 -25.37 24.55 13.89
N GLY A 310 -24.46 24.36 14.86
CA GLY A 310 -24.02 25.40 15.75
C GLY A 310 -23.27 26.50 15.03
N MET A 311 -23.63 27.74 15.28
CA MET A 311 -22.93 28.94 14.84
C MET A 311 -22.01 29.45 15.93
N SER A 312 -22.51 29.50 17.16
CA SER A 312 -21.78 29.94 18.35
C SER A 312 -22.29 29.20 19.59
N ALA A 313 -21.40 28.92 20.53
CA ALA A 313 -21.78 28.30 21.80
C ALA A 313 -21.03 28.96 22.95
N ARG A 314 -21.67 28.99 24.11
CA ARG A 314 -21.13 29.55 25.36
C ARG A 314 -21.34 28.54 26.48
N ALA A 315 -20.23 28.09 27.08
CA ALA A 315 -20.25 27.24 28.27
C ALA A 315 -20.80 28.02 29.47
N GLY A 316 -21.69 27.38 30.22
CA GLY A 316 -22.22 27.86 31.48
C GLY A 316 -21.58 27.16 32.69
N GLU A 317 -22.30 27.08 33.78
CA GLU A 317 -21.87 26.44 35.03
C GLU A 317 -22.07 24.92 34.99
N TRP A 318 -21.41 24.20 35.89
CA TRP A 318 -21.64 22.79 36.12
C TRP A 318 -23.05 22.54 36.68
N ALA A 319 -23.82 21.71 36.02
CA ALA A 319 -25.20 21.35 36.41
C ALA A 319 -25.35 19.86 36.78
N GLY A 320 -24.29 19.06 36.53
CA GLY A 320 -24.38 17.60 36.60
C GLY A 320 -24.97 16.98 35.33
N LEU A 321 -24.69 15.71 35.11
CA LEU A 321 -25.33 14.98 34.01
C LEU A 321 -26.80 14.73 34.30
N PRO A 322 -27.70 14.87 33.31
CA PRO A 322 -29.11 14.50 33.46
C PRO A 322 -29.26 13.01 33.85
N GLU A 323 -30.21 12.72 34.71
CA GLU A 323 -30.54 11.34 35.06
C GLU A 323 -30.83 10.52 33.80
N PRO A 324 -30.17 9.36 33.61
CA PRO A 324 -30.46 8.54 32.44
C PRO A 324 -31.83 7.92 32.53
N GLN A 325 -32.58 7.91 31.44
CA GLN A 325 -33.80 7.15 31.37
C GLN A 325 -33.45 5.67 31.36
N TYR A 326 -33.91 4.93 32.39
CA TYR A 326 -33.78 3.48 32.35
C TYR A 326 -34.84 2.90 31.40
N SER A 327 -34.44 2.06 30.49
CA SER A 327 -35.31 1.45 29.52
C SER A 327 -34.95 -0.01 29.27
N ASP A 328 -35.98 -0.84 29.19
CA ASP A 328 -35.86 -2.08 28.45
C ASP A 328 -35.90 -1.72 26.96
N LEU A 329 -34.75 -1.76 26.31
CA LEU A 329 -34.63 -1.41 24.89
C LEU A 329 -35.56 -2.24 24.00
N ASP A 330 -36.05 -3.38 24.46
CA ASP A 330 -37.01 -4.19 23.73
C ASP A 330 -38.28 -3.42 23.38
N ASP A 331 -38.73 -2.53 24.24
CA ASP A 331 -39.94 -1.73 24.01
C ASP A 331 -39.70 -0.71 22.88
N TYR A 332 -38.49 -0.13 22.80
CA TYR A 332 -38.12 0.79 21.72
C TYR A 332 -37.79 0.08 20.38
N LEU A 333 -37.23 -1.11 20.45
CA LEU A 333 -36.89 -1.88 19.27
C LEU A 333 -38.08 -2.58 18.61
N ARG A 334 -39.22 -2.70 19.37
CA ARG A 334 -40.48 -3.27 18.88
C ARG A 334 -41.45 -2.28 18.26
N TRP A 335 -41.07 -1.00 18.10
CA TRP A 335 -41.81 -0.09 17.23
C TRP A 335 -43.04 0.58 17.75
N GLN A 336 -43.03 1.00 18.94
CA GLN A 336 -44.07 1.95 19.34
C GLN A 336 -43.44 3.34 19.45
N TYR A 337 -43.48 4.11 18.34
CA TYR A 337 -43.22 5.56 18.36
C TYR A 337 -44.14 6.30 19.33
N TYR A 338 -45.27 5.72 19.64
CA TYR A 338 -46.27 6.26 20.54
C TYR A 338 -46.47 5.26 21.66
N SER A 339 -46.41 5.73 22.89
CA SER A 339 -46.91 5.02 24.05
C SER A 339 -48.42 4.80 23.91
N ASP A 340 -49.00 3.85 24.66
CA ASP A 340 -50.45 3.59 24.67
C ASP A 340 -51.30 4.82 25.05
N ASP A 341 -50.66 5.83 25.68
CA ASP A 341 -51.27 7.13 26.00
C ASP A 341 -51.17 8.16 24.87
N GLY A 342 -50.60 7.78 23.70
CA GLY A 342 -50.42 8.65 22.55
C GLY A 342 -49.21 9.59 22.65
N SER A 343 -48.41 9.51 23.71
CA SER A 343 -47.16 10.27 23.81
C SER A 343 -46.08 9.65 22.93
N MET A 344 -45.26 10.52 22.35
CA MET A 344 -44.12 10.08 21.52
C MET A 344 -43.00 9.60 22.42
N ASN A 345 -42.57 8.36 22.26
CA ASN A 345 -41.38 7.83 22.91
C ASN A 345 -40.14 8.45 22.29
N ASP A 346 -39.76 9.63 22.76
CA ASP A 346 -38.59 10.33 22.29
C ASP A 346 -37.32 9.85 22.99
N ILE A 347 -36.56 9.05 22.30
CA ILE A 347 -35.21 8.60 22.73
C ILE A 347 -34.08 9.32 21.98
N VAL A 348 -34.43 10.15 21.02
CA VAL A 348 -33.46 10.80 20.11
C VAL A 348 -32.51 11.67 20.91
N TRP A 349 -31.22 11.37 20.81
CA TRP A 349 -30.15 12.10 21.49
C TRP A 349 -30.27 12.18 23.01
N ARG A 350 -31.10 11.32 23.63
CA ARG A 350 -31.27 11.27 25.09
C ARG A 350 -30.27 10.33 25.76
N ARG A 351 -29.92 10.65 26.99
CA ARG A 351 -29.11 9.79 27.85
C ARG A 351 -29.98 8.65 28.39
N MET A 352 -29.61 7.42 28.05
CA MET A 352 -30.30 6.19 28.37
C MET A 352 -29.41 5.26 29.20
N SER A 353 -30.02 4.41 30.03
CA SER A 353 -29.32 3.32 30.72
C SER A 353 -30.03 1.99 30.47
N PHE A 354 -29.29 0.99 30.03
CA PHE A 354 -29.80 -0.33 29.69
C PHE A 354 -28.78 -1.43 29.99
N VAL A 355 -29.24 -2.67 30.04
CA VAL A 355 -28.36 -3.84 30.23
C VAL A 355 -28.23 -4.60 28.93
N ALA A 356 -27.00 -4.85 28.51
CA ALA A 356 -26.72 -5.52 27.25
C ALA A 356 -25.55 -6.53 27.38
N ARG A 357 -25.52 -7.50 26.50
CA ARG A 357 -24.41 -8.44 26.39
C ARG A 357 -23.43 -7.96 25.34
N VAL A 358 -22.19 -7.72 25.72
CA VAL A 358 -21.14 -7.29 24.79
C VAL A 358 -20.72 -8.46 23.94
N ILE A 359 -20.81 -8.33 22.61
CA ILE A 359 -20.48 -9.37 21.64
C ILE A 359 -19.07 -9.16 21.10
N ARG A 360 -18.72 -7.92 20.80
CA ARG A 360 -17.42 -7.50 20.25
C ARG A 360 -17.05 -6.16 20.84
N ALA A 361 -15.76 -5.95 21.03
CA ALA A 361 -15.22 -4.68 21.46
C ALA A 361 -13.89 -4.45 20.74
N GLU A 362 -13.72 -3.25 20.16
CA GLU A 362 -12.55 -2.83 19.43
C GLU A 362 -12.21 -1.39 19.84
N GLY A 363 -10.93 -1.04 19.93
CA GLY A 363 -10.49 0.31 20.28
C GLY A 363 -9.07 0.57 19.87
N ASP A 364 -8.74 1.85 19.62
CA ASP A 364 -7.40 2.35 19.26
C ASP A 364 -6.70 3.06 20.44
N GLY A 365 -7.31 3.04 21.61
CA GLY A 365 -6.83 3.72 22.83
C GLY A 365 -7.37 5.15 23.00
N GLU A 366 -7.77 5.82 21.94
CA GLU A 366 -8.42 7.15 21.97
C GLU A 366 -9.95 7.03 21.87
N SER A 367 -10.44 6.08 21.11
CA SER A 367 -11.85 5.76 20.99
C SER A 367 -12.08 4.26 20.92
N SER A 368 -13.28 3.82 21.28
CA SER A 368 -13.63 2.42 21.29
C SER A 368 -15.04 2.20 20.76
N GLU A 369 -15.27 1.05 20.15
CA GLU A 369 -16.59 0.62 19.69
C GLU A 369 -16.94 -0.74 20.28
N LEU A 370 -18.11 -0.83 20.91
CA LEU A 370 -18.66 -2.08 21.38
C LEU A 370 -19.88 -2.45 20.53
N VAL A 371 -19.93 -3.69 20.11
CA VAL A 371 -21.16 -4.28 19.56
C VAL A 371 -21.85 -5.04 20.68
N VAL A 372 -23.08 -4.66 20.97
CA VAL A 372 -23.85 -5.21 22.07
C VAL A 372 -25.14 -5.86 21.58
N ALA A 373 -25.55 -6.90 22.25
CA ALA A 373 -26.85 -7.55 22.02
C ALA A 373 -27.81 -7.20 23.16
N VAL A 374 -28.96 -6.71 22.75
CA VAL A 374 -30.14 -6.52 23.60
C VAL A 374 -31.26 -7.36 22.99
N SER A 375 -31.68 -8.40 23.71
CA SER A 375 -32.61 -9.40 23.18
C SER A 375 -32.16 -9.95 21.81
N ASN A 376 -32.88 -9.68 20.74
CA ASN A 376 -32.63 -10.15 19.39
C ASN A 376 -31.98 -9.10 18.46
N VAL A 377 -31.67 -7.91 19.00
CA VAL A 377 -31.10 -6.80 18.21
C VAL A 377 -29.65 -6.54 18.63
N THR A 378 -28.84 -6.26 17.65
CA THR A 378 -27.45 -5.83 17.88
C THR A 378 -27.32 -4.34 17.61
N CYS A 379 -26.69 -3.63 18.56
CA CYS A 379 -26.44 -2.20 18.46
C CYS A 379 -24.95 -1.93 18.64
N SER A 380 -24.45 -0.83 18.07
CA SER A 380 -23.11 -0.33 18.39
C SER A 380 -23.14 0.71 19.48
N VAL A 381 -22.13 0.70 20.34
CA VAL A 381 -21.90 1.71 21.37
C VAL A 381 -20.54 2.32 21.13
N HIS A 382 -20.51 3.59 20.81
CA HIS A 382 -19.29 4.37 20.64
C HIS A 382 -18.86 4.95 21.98
N LEU A 383 -17.59 4.78 22.33
CA LEU A 383 -17.00 5.28 23.57
C LEU A 383 -15.82 6.19 23.26
N GLU A 384 -15.81 7.40 23.80
CA GLU A 384 -14.62 8.26 23.81
C GLU A 384 -13.70 7.82 24.95
N GLY A 385 -12.57 7.19 24.57
CA GLY A 385 -11.57 6.70 25.52
C GLY A 385 -11.29 5.19 25.39
N PRO A 386 -10.35 4.69 26.22
CA PRO A 386 -9.96 3.30 26.19
C PRO A 386 -11.05 2.39 26.78
N LEU A 387 -11.15 1.19 26.23
CA LEU A 387 -11.99 0.14 26.82
C LEU A 387 -11.42 -0.39 28.11
N PRO A 388 -12.25 -0.70 29.11
CA PRO A 388 -11.81 -1.52 30.24
C PRO A 388 -11.37 -2.93 29.76
N ASP A 389 -10.25 -3.42 30.26
CA ASP A 389 -9.61 -4.68 29.86
C ASP A 389 -10.56 -5.90 29.83
N ILE A 390 -11.59 -5.88 30.68
CA ILE A 390 -12.58 -6.96 30.78
C ILE A 390 -13.37 -7.16 29.47
N PHE A 391 -13.42 -6.17 28.61
CA PHE A 391 -14.11 -6.23 27.32
C PHE A 391 -13.21 -6.57 26.13
N GLU A 392 -11.88 -6.60 26.29
CA GLU A 392 -10.95 -6.95 25.20
C GLU A 392 -11.26 -8.29 24.53
N ASN A 393 -11.80 -9.23 25.30
CA ASN A 393 -12.15 -10.57 24.81
C ASN A 393 -13.66 -10.80 24.75
N ALA A 394 -14.42 -9.76 24.45
CA ALA A 394 -15.87 -9.78 24.47
C ALA A 394 -16.49 -10.85 23.55
N GLN A 395 -15.87 -11.15 22.40
CA GLN A 395 -16.35 -12.17 21.47
C GLN A 395 -16.51 -13.55 22.12
N GLU A 396 -15.54 -13.95 22.94
CA GLU A 396 -15.53 -15.26 23.59
C GLU A 396 -16.29 -15.23 24.93
N MET A 397 -16.06 -14.17 25.69
CA MET A 397 -16.55 -14.06 27.05
C MET A 397 -17.99 -13.57 27.14
N ARG A 398 -18.41 -12.75 26.17
CA ARG A 398 -19.74 -12.13 26.10
C ARG A 398 -20.17 -11.57 27.45
N PRO A 399 -19.41 -10.63 28.04
CA PRO A 399 -19.74 -10.07 29.35
C PRO A 399 -21.06 -9.32 29.31
N LEU A 400 -21.80 -9.37 30.41
CA LEU A 400 -22.98 -8.55 30.62
C LEU A 400 -22.52 -7.20 31.16
N ALA A 401 -23.10 -6.10 30.63
CA ALA A 401 -22.78 -4.76 31.06
C ALA A 401 -24.05 -3.90 31.20
N ARG A 402 -24.05 -3.01 32.20
CA ARG A 402 -24.94 -1.86 32.23
C ARG A 402 -24.29 -0.73 31.49
N ILE A 403 -24.97 -0.20 30.48
CA ILE A 403 -24.44 0.82 29.59
C ILE A 403 -25.31 2.07 29.76
N THR A 404 -24.66 3.19 30.06
CA THR A 404 -25.26 4.50 30.08
C THR A 404 -24.74 5.34 28.95
N ALA A 405 -25.57 5.65 27.97
CA ALA A 405 -25.13 6.28 26.74
C ALA A 405 -26.22 7.13 26.10
N VAL A 406 -25.84 8.01 25.19
CA VAL A 406 -26.79 8.81 24.41
C VAL A 406 -27.26 7.97 23.23
N ALA A 407 -28.58 7.88 23.03
CA ALA A 407 -29.15 7.13 21.91
C ALA A 407 -29.04 7.90 20.60
N GLU A 408 -28.53 7.23 19.55
CA GLU A 408 -28.32 7.74 18.19
C GLU A 408 -29.15 6.95 17.18
N PRO A 409 -30.47 7.18 17.10
CA PRO A 409 -31.32 6.48 16.14
C PRO A 409 -31.08 7.00 14.72
N SER A 410 -31.07 6.11 13.74
CA SER A 410 -31.16 6.44 12.32
C SER A 410 -32.57 6.10 11.83
N VAL A 411 -33.27 7.09 11.34
CA VAL A 411 -34.67 6.99 10.92
C VAL A 411 -34.77 7.10 9.40
N SER A 412 -35.66 6.33 8.79
CA SER A 412 -35.92 6.43 7.35
C SER A 412 -36.80 7.64 7.07
N ASP A 413 -36.41 8.48 6.11
CA ASP A 413 -37.31 9.48 5.53
C ASP A 413 -38.35 8.89 4.55
N ALA A 414 -38.21 7.60 4.24
CA ALA A 414 -39.18 6.94 3.37
C ALA A 414 -40.52 6.83 4.10
N LEU A 415 -41.52 7.48 3.56
CA LEU A 415 -42.90 7.22 3.93
C LEU A 415 -43.21 5.78 3.52
N THR A 416 -43.47 4.91 4.48
CA THR A 416 -44.08 3.60 4.23
C THR A 416 -45.51 3.80 3.79
N ASP A 417 -46.16 2.77 3.28
CA ASP A 417 -47.60 2.83 2.92
C ASP A 417 -48.47 3.34 4.08
N ASP A 418 -48.01 3.13 5.32
CA ASP A 418 -48.66 3.63 6.54
C ASP A 418 -48.25 5.05 6.94
N ARG A 419 -47.42 5.72 6.13
CA ARG A 419 -46.88 7.08 6.35
C ARG A 419 -46.13 7.28 7.66
N GLN A 420 -45.63 6.23 8.27
CA GLN A 420 -44.83 6.33 9.50
C GLN A 420 -43.32 6.22 9.17
N PRO A 421 -42.49 7.04 9.83
CA PRO A 421 -41.03 6.90 9.71
C PRO A 421 -40.57 5.58 10.34
N VAL A 422 -39.60 4.90 9.72
CA VAL A 422 -39.08 3.60 10.17
C VAL A 422 -37.66 3.77 10.69
N MET A 423 -37.42 3.35 11.94
CA MET A 423 -36.05 3.29 12.48
C MET A 423 -35.23 2.22 11.71
N LYS A 424 -34.12 2.60 11.12
CA LYS A 424 -33.22 1.68 10.40
C LYS A 424 -32.26 1.00 11.35
N SER A 425 -31.70 1.77 12.27
CA SER A 425 -30.72 1.31 13.24
C SER A 425 -30.68 2.24 14.43
N ILE A 426 -30.16 1.76 15.53
CA ILE A 426 -29.83 2.56 16.69
C ILE A 426 -28.39 2.27 17.10
N SER A 427 -27.63 3.32 17.36
CA SER A 427 -26.34 3.28 18.01
C SER A 427 -26.38 4.13 19.28
N PHE A 428 -25.29 4.06 20.04
CA PHE A 428 -25.20 4.77 21.31
C PHE A 428 -23.84 5.41 21.46
N ALA A 429 -23.77 6.55 22.15
CA ALA A 429 -22.53 7.24 22.46
C ALA A 429 -22.36 7.34 23.98
N ALA A 430 -21.36 6.65 24.51
CA ALA A 430 -20.98 6.69 25.92
C ALA A 430 -19.89 7.74 26.15
N ALA A 431 -20.06 8.61 27.15
CA ALA A 431 -19.18 9.75 27.38
C ALA A 431 -17.85 9.36 28.06
N SER A 432 -17.84 8.26 28.79
CA SER A 432 -16.65 7.81 29.51
C SER A 432 -16.65 6.30 29.72
N PRO A 433 -15.47 5.68 29.97
CA PRO A 433 -15.40 4.27 30.38
C PRO A 433 -16.23 3.93 31.62
N GLY A 434 -16.46 4.88 32.51
CA GLY A 434 -17.30 4.72 33.69
C GLY A 434 -18.80 4.57 33.41
N ASP A 435 -19.23 4.90 32.17
CA ASP A 435 -20.60 4.70 31.73
C ASP A 435 -20.90 3.24 31.32
N ILE A 436 -19.87 2.36 31.36
CA ILE A 436 -19.98 0.94 31.01
C ILE A 436 -19.60 0.11 32.23
N GLU A 437 -20.60 -0.30 32.99
CA GLU A 437 -20.43 -1.10 34.21
C GLU A 437 -20.57 -2.59 33.91
N PHE A 438 -19.51 -3.35 34.20
CA PHE A 438 -19.49 -4.80 34.07
C PHE A 438 -20.38 -5.48 35.11
N ILE A 439 -21.24 -6.41 34.68
CA ILE A 439 -22.07 -7.24 35.54
C ILE A 439 -21.61 -8.69 35.49
N PRO A 440 -20.97 -9.22 36.54
CA PRO A 440 -20.50 -10.60 36.57
C PRO A 440 -21.72 -11.58 36.71
N ASP A 441 -21.99 -12.33 35.65
CA ASP A 441 -23.03 -13.35 35.65
C ASP A 441 -22.45 -14.79 35.66
N GLY A 442 -23.30 -15.82 35.86
CA GLY A 442 -22.90 -17.21 35.91
C GLY A 442 -22.44 -17.77 34.55
N GLU A 443 -22.89 -17.19 33.46
CA GLU A 443 -22.49 -17.57 32.11
C GLU A 443 -21.07 -17.08 31.79
N TRP A 444 -20.73 -15.84 32.15
CA TRP A 444 -19.38 -15.29 32.03
C TRP A 444 -18.36 -16.12 32.79
N ARG A 445 -18.68 -16.52 34.06
CA ARG A 445 -17.79 -17.36 34.88
C ARG A 445 -17.51 -18.71 34.20
N ARG A 446 -18.51 -19.35 33.62
CA ARG A 446 -18.33 -20.63 32.90
C ARG A 446 -17.44 -20.44 31.67
N ARG A 447 -17.63 -19.38 30.91
CA ARG A 447 -16.81 -19.06 29.72
C ARG A 447 -15.36 -18.73 30.08
N MET A 448 -15.15 -17.98 31.19
CA MET A 448 -13.79 -17.70 31.69
C MET A 448 -13.02 -18.99 32.01
N ASN A 449 -13.63 -19.91 32.75
CA ASN A 449 -12.99 -21.19 33.08
C ASN A 449 -12.69 -22.02 31.82
N ALA A 450 -13.59 -22.09 30.86
CA ALA A 450 -13.37 -22.78 29.60
C ALA A 450 -12.22 -22.12 28.78
N ARG A 451 -12.14 -20.80 28.78
CA ARG A 451 -11.07 -20.06 28.09
C ARG A 451 -9.70 -20.36 28.66
N VAL A 452 -9.56 -20.36 29.99
CA VAL A 452 -8.28 -20.70 30.65
C VAL A 452 -7.83 -22.10 30.26
N LEU A 453 -8.75 -23.09 30.27
CA LEU A 453 -8.46 -24.45 29.86
C LEU A 453 -8.05 -24.56 28.39
N ASN A 454 -8.78 -23.87 27.51
CA ASN A 454 -8.47 -23.85 26.07
C ASN A 454 -7.14 -23.17 25.77
N ALA A 455 -6.82 -22.05 26.44
CA ALA A 455 -5.54 -21.36 26.29
C ALA A 455 -4.36 -22.25 26.73
N ALA A 456 -4.51 -22.98 27.84
CA ALA A 456 -3.49 -23.94 28.30
C ALA A 456 -3.29 -25.06 27.27
N ALA A 457 -4.38 -25.66 26.76
CA ALA A 457 -4.32 -26.70 25.74
C ALA A 457 -3.67 -26.21 24.43
N LEU A 458 -4.00 -24.98 23.99
CA LEU A 458 -3.38 -24.36 22.82
C LEU A 458 -1.88 -24.11 23.00
N ALA A 459 -1.47 -23.62 24.18
CA ALA A 459 -0.05 -23.40 24.48
C ALA A 459 0.76 -24.71 24.43
N VAL A 460 0.21 -25.79 24.96
CA VAL A 460 0.84 -27.14 24.87
C VAL A 460 0.87 -27.61 23.42
N GLY A 461 -0.21 -27.46 22.67
CA GLY A 461 -0.30 -27.85 21.27
C GLY A 461 0.68 -27.08 20.37
N THR A 462 0.83 -25.76 20.56
CA THR A 462 1.78 -24.94 19.81
C THR A 462 3.23 -25.32 20.11
N LEU A 463 3.55 -25.60 21.37
CA LEU A 463 4.89 -26.04 21.75
C LEU A 463 5.23 -27.41 21.08
N LEU A 464 4.29 -28.35 21.10
CA LEU A 464 4.46 -29.64 20.43
C LEU A 464 4.62 -29.48 18.91
N ALA A 465 3.78 -28.65 18.28
CA ALA A 465 3.88 -28.39 16.86
C ALA A 465 5.21 -27.70 16.47
N ALA A 466 5.72 -26.78 17.31
CA ALA A 466 7.02 -26.17 17.12
C ALA A 466 8.16 -27.20 17.19
N LEU A 467 8.12 -28.12 18.16
CA LEU A 467 9.11 -29.17 18.27
C LEU A 467 9.09 -30.12 17.06
N ILE A 468 7.90 -30.49 16.59
CA ILE A 468 7.73 -31.28 15.37
C ILE A 468 8.26 -30.56 14.15
N ALA A 469 7.93 -29.29 14.00
CA ALA A 469 8.40 -28.46 12.88
C ALA A 469 9.93 -28.34 12.85
N ILE A 470 10.55 -28.12 14.01
CA ILE A 470 12.03 -28.11 14.13
C ILE A 470 12.61 -29.45 13.72
N GLY A 471 11.99 -30.57 14.15
CA GLY A 471 12.40 -31.92 13.74
C GLY A 471 12.32 -32.10 12.21
N ILE A 472 11.21 -31.72 11.60
CA ILE A 472 11.02 -31.85 10.15
C ILE A 472 12.04 -30.97 9.40
N VAL A 473 12.24 -29.71 9.82
CA VAL A 473 13.23 -28.80 9.19
C VAL A 473 14.64 -29.41 9.25
N ARG A 474 15.02 -29.98 10.38
CA ARG A 474 16.33 -30.71 10.52
C ARG A 474 16.44 -31.84 9.53
N ILE A 475 15.43 -32.71 9.46
CA ILE A 475 15.42 -33.88 8.55
C ILE A 475 15.48 -33.41 7.08
N VAL A 476 14.72 -32.42 6.71
CA VAL A 476 14.71 -31.89 5.33
C VAL A 476 16.06 -31.23 4.98
N ARG A 477 16.65 -30.50 5.92
CA ARG A 477 17.97 -29.87 5.73
C ARG A 477 19.05 -30.92 5.53
N ASP A 478 19.08 -31.92 6.37
CA ASP A 478 20.03 -33.06 6.26
C ASP A 478 19.88 -33.81 4.93
N LYS A 479 18.63 -34.06 4.49
CA LYS A 479 18.40 -34.70 3.19
C LYS A 479 18.88 -33.85 2.02
N ARG A 480 18.64 -32.53 2.05
CA ARG A 480 19.09 -31.61 1.01
C ARG A 480 20.61 -31.53 0.94
N GLU A 481 21.28 -31.50 2.10
CA GLU A 481 22.72 -31.42 2.17
C GLU A 481 23.38 -32.68 1.62
N ARG A 482 22.89 -33.87 2.01
CA ARG A 482 23.32 -35.16 1.43
C ARG A 482 23.07 -35.24 -0.07
N GLY A 483 21.90 -34.78 -0.55
CA GLY A 483 21.59 -34.73 -1.98
C GLY A 483 22.52 -33.79 -2.76
N ARG A 484 22.87 -32.64 -2.18
CA ARG A 484 23.81 -31.69 -2.79
C ARG A 484 25.23 -32.27 -2.90
N ILE A 485 25.70 -32.90 -1.85
CA ILE A 485 27.02 -33.55 -1.85
C ILE A 485 27.06 -34.67 -2.89
N ALA A 486 26.04 -35.51 -2.95
CA ALA A 486 25.95 -36.59 -3.94
C ALA A 486 25.89 -36.07 -5.37
N ALA A 487 25.17 -34.98 -5.64
CA ALA A 487 25.09 -34.39 -6.96
C ALA A 487 26.44 -33.81 -7.41
N ILE A 488 27.18 -33.12 -6.52
CA ILE A 488 28.51 -32.60 -6.83
C ILE A 488 29.50 -33.73 -7.13
N ALA A 489 29.46 -34.82 -6.35
CA ALA A 489 30.33 -35.98 -6.59
C ALA A 489 30.01 -36.68 -7.93
N ALA A 490 28.72 -36.82 -8.27
CA ALA A 490 28.32 -37.40 -9.54
C ALA A 490 28.76 -36.52 -10.76
N GLU A 491 28.63 -35.20 -10.65
CA GLU A 491 29.07 -34.29 -11.71
C GLU A 491 30.57 -34.30 -11.91
N ARG A 492 31.35 -34.31 -10.82
CA ARG A 492 32.81 -34.45 -10.90
C ARG A 492 33.25 -35.77 -11.56
N LYS A 493 32.54 -36.84 -11.23
CA LYS A 493 32.80 -38.17 -11.84
C LYS A 493 32.50 -38.15 -13.35
N ARG A 494 31.41 -37.50 -13.76
CA ARG A 494 31.05 -37.34 -15.17
C ARG A 494 32.12 -36.52 -15.92
N MET A 495 32.50 -35.35 -15.38
CA MET A 495 33.53 -34.49 -15.98
C MET A 495 34.87 -35.21 -16.12
N ALA A 496 35.27 -36.01 -15.12
CA ALA A 496 36.50 -36.80 -15.20
C ALA A 496 36.49 -37.87 -16.29
N ALA A 497 35.32 -38.48 -16.56
CA ALA A 497 35.15 -39.43 -17.65
C ALA A 497 35.20 -38.75 -19.03
N ASP A 498 34.46 -37.64 -19.19
CA ASP A 498 34.40 -36.88 -20.44
C ASP A 498 35.80 -36.32 -20.83
N LEU A 499 36.59 -35.86 -19.87
CA LEU A 499 37.96 -35.38 -20.06
C LEU A 499 38.90 -36.52 -20.48
N HIS A 500 38.76 -37.70 -19.87
CA HIS A 500 39.57 -38.86 -20.19
C HIS A 500 39.33 -39.31 -21.64
N ASP A 501 38.07 -39.53 -22.01
CA ASP A 501 37.74 -40.17 -23.29
C ASP A 501 37.95 -39.22 -24.48
N THR A 502 37.72 -37.91 -24.31
CA THR A 502 37.79 -36.96 -25.43
C THR A 502 39.19 -36.30 -25.57
N ILE A 503 39.73 -35.79 -24.49
CA ILE A 503 40.96 -34.95 -24.56
C ILE A 503 42.21 -35.78 -24.56
N GLU A 504 42.33 -36.85 -23.75
CA GLU A 504 43.51 -37.70 -23.74
C GLU A 504 43.70 -38.42 -25.07
N GLN A 505 42.62 -38.87 -25.73
CA GLN A 505 42.69 -39.52 -27.02
C GLN A 505 43.10 -38.53 -28.13
N ASN A 506 42.54 -37.31 -28.13
CA ASN A 506 42.89 -36.30 -29.13
C ASN A 506 44.36 -35.84 -29.03
N LEU A 507 44.84 -35.62 -27.80
CA LEU A 507 46.25 -35.26 -27.59
C LEU A 507 47.22 -36.38 -27.95
N ALA A 508 46.84 -37.64 -27.69
CA ALA A 508 47.65 -38.80 -28.11
C ALA A 508 47.69 -38.94 -29.63
N GLY A 509 46.55 -38.74 -30.30
CA GLY A 509 46.46 -38.74 -31.77
C GLY A 509 47.29 -37.64 -32.40
N ALA A 510 47.16 -36.40 -31.90
CA ALA A 510 47.94 -35.27 -32.38
C ALA A 510 49.46 -35.48 -32.23
N LYS A 511 49.90 -36.00 -31.08
CA LYS A 511 51.31 -36.32 -30.85
C LYS A 511 51.81 -37.38 -31.83
N MET A 512 51.03 -38.45 -32.04
CA MET A 512 51.36 -39.56 -32.95
C MET A 512 51.44 -39.07 -34.40
N LEU A 513 50.55 -38.19 -34.83
CA LEU A 513 50.59 -37.57 -36.15
C LEU A 513 51.87 -36.72 -36.35
N MET A 514 52.27 -35.95 -35.35
CA MET A 514 53.50 -35.15 -35.40
C MET A 514 54.79 -36.04 -35.47
N GLU A 515 54.84 -37.08 -34.65
CA GLU A 515 55.93 -38.00 -34.63
C GLU A 515 55.99 -38.82 -35.94
N SER A 516 54.88 -39.20 -36.50
CA SER A 516 54.83 -39.93 -37.77
C SER A 516 55.22 -39.05 -38.99
N SER A 517 54.85 -37.75 -38.92
CA SER A 517 55.25 -36.80 -39.99
C SER A 517 56.79 -36.71 -40.18
N LEU A 518 57.53 -36.79 -39.09
CA LEU A 518 58.99 -36.79 -39.13
C LEU A 518 59.57 -38.09 -39.68
N SER A 519 58.82 -39.21 -39.52
CA SER A 519 59.35 -40.53 -40.04
C SER A 519 59.04 -40.77 -41.53
N ILE A 520 58.12 -39.99 -42.12
CA ILE A 520 57.71 -40.19 -43.55
C ILE A 520 58.48 -39.25 -44.49
N ALA A 521 59.06 -38.15 -44.02
CA ALA A 521 59.74 -37.16 -44.84
C ALA A 521 61.28 -37.51 -44.96
N PRO A 522 61.82 -37.74 -46.14
CA PRO A 522 63.26 -38.21 -46.34
C PRO A 522 64.30 -37.12 -46.06
N GLU A 523 63.96 -35.83 -46.13
CA GLU A 523 64.82 -34.71 -45.77
C GLU A 523 64.06 -33.60 -45.15
N VAL A 524 64.10 -33.44 -43.81
CA VAL A 524 63.46 -32.35 -43.04
C VAL A 524 64.60 -31.37 -42.66
N PRO A 525 64.39 -30.02 -42.90
CA PRO A 525 65.31 -29.04 -42.40
C PRO A 525 65.47 -29.11 -40.89
N PRO A 526 66.65 -28.99 -40.28
CA PRO A 526 66.86 -29.14 -38.84
C PRO A 526 65.97 -28.25 -37.97
N ALA A 527 65.65 -27.05 -38.46
CA ALA A 527 64.77 -26.10 -37.76
C ALA A 527 63.29 -26.58 -37.69
N VAL A 528 62.85 -27.32 -38.74
CA VAL A 528 61.47 -27.88 -38.76
C VAL A 528 61.40 -29.13 -37.87
N GLU A 529 62.42 -29.96 -37.86
CA GLU A 529 62.49 -31.12 -36.97
C GLU A 529 62.48 -30.70 -35.48
N GLU A 530 63.26 -29.65 -35.17
CA GLU A 530 63.28 -29.10 -33.80
C GLU A 530 61.93 -28.48 -33.39
N ALA A 531 61.24 -27.76 -34.28
CA ALA A 531 59.95 -27.21 -34.07
C ALA A 531 58.84 -28.30 -33.83
N VAL A 532 58.87 -29.39 -34.62
CA VAL A 532 57.93 -30.51 -34.47
C VAL A 532 58.22 -31.31 -33.19
N LYS A 533 59.49 -31.51 -32.83
CA LYS A 533 59.87 -32.12 -31.56
C LYS A 533 59.44 -31.26 -30.37
N GLY A 534 59.60 -29.93 -30.48
CA GLY A 534 59.16 -28.98 -29.51
C GLY A 534 57.62 -29.02 -29.32
N ALA A 535 56.88 -29.03 -30.41
CA ALA A 535 55.38 -29.15 -30.37
C ALA A 535 54.94 -30.51 -29.80
N ALA A 536 55.60 -31.60 -30.11
CA ALA A 536 55.30 -32.92 -29.52
C ALA A 536 55.60 -32.96 -28.02
N ALA A 537 56.62 -32.24 -27.57
CA ALA A 537 56.93 -32.10 -26.14
C ALA A 537 55.86 -31.29 -25.38
N ILE A 538 55.37 -30.20 -25.99
CA ILE A 538 54.25 -29.40 -25.44
C ILE A 538 52.97 -30.24 -25.32
N LEU A 539 52.64 -31.02 -26.32
CA LEU A 539 51.49 -31.94 -26.30
C LEU A 539 51.64 -33.03 -25.23
N ALA A 540 52.84 -33.57 -25.04
CA ALA A 540 53.12 -34.53 -23.99
C ALA A 540 52.99 -33.92 -22.59
N HIS A 541 53.38 -32.66 -22.44
CA HIS A 541 53.20 -31.91 -21.19
C HIS A 541 51.71 -31.64 -20.92
N ALA A 542 50.97 -31.12 -21.89
CA ALA A 542 49.52 -30.90 -21.79
C ALA A 542 48.74 -32.18 -21.42
N LYS A 543 49.12 -33.32 -22.02
CA LYS A 543 48.56 -34.64 -21.67
C LYS A 543 48.86 -35.00 -20.22
N SER A 544 50.02 -34.70 -19.68
CA SER A 544 50.37 -34.95 -18.28
C SER A 544 49.59 -34.07 -17.31
N GLU A 545 49.40 -32.79 -17.65
CA GLU A 545 48.60 -31.85 -16.83
C GLU A 545 47.11 -32.28 -16.78
N ILE A 546 46.54 -32.67 -17.90
CA ILE A 546 45.17 -33.13 -17.98
C ILE A 546 44.98 -34.42 -17.15
N ARG A 547 45.92 -35.35 -17.24
CA ARG A 547 45.91 -36.54 -16.37
C ARG A 547 45.95 -36.21 -14.89
N ALA A 548 46.73 -35.21 -14.51
CA ALA A 548 46.79 -34.74 -13.13
C ALA A 548 45.44 -34.11 -12.71
N THR A 549 44.79 -33.37 -13.59
CA THR A 549 43.46 -32.75 -13.37
C THR A 549 42.38 -33.81 -13.25
N ILE A 550 42.35 -34.82 -14.13
CA ILE A 550 41.40 -35.95 -14.06
C ILE A 550 41.60 -36.75 -12.78
N PHE A 551 42.84 -36.97 -12.39
CA PHE A 551 43.18 -37.64 -11.13
C PHE A 551 42.64 -36.84 -9.94
N ASN A 552 42.79 -35.50 -9.92
CA ASN A 552 42.28 -34.65 -8.87
C ASN A 552 40.73 -34.65 -8.82
N LEU A 553 40.02 -34.74 -9.95
CA LEU A 553 38.58 -34.83 -10.03
C LEU A 553 38.02 -36.21 -9.52
N ARG A 554 38.82 -37.26 -9.62
CA ARG A 554 38.49 -38.63 -9.14
C ARG A 554 38.89 -38.89 -7.68
N CYS A 555 39.68 -38.00 -7.07
CA CYS A 555 40.27 -38.24 -5.76
C CYS A 555 39.31 -38.11 -4.58
N ASP A 556 38.04 -37.69 -4.74
CA ASP A 556 37.10 -37.58 -3.61
C ASP A 556 36.90 -38.92 -2.86
N GLU A 557 37.05 -40.07 -3.53
CA GLU A 557 37.01 -41.37 -2.88
C GLU A 557 38.27 -41.72 -2.08
N MET A 558 39.42 -41.03 -2.34
CA MET A 558 40.68 -41.26 -1.63
C MET A 558 40.81 -40.40 -0.37
N PHE A 559 40.05 -39.30 -0.25
CA PHE A 559 40.14 -38.39 0.90
C PHE A 559 39.52 -38.94 2.17
N ASP A 560 38.61 -39.90 2.05
CA ASP A 560 38.06 -40.66 3.19
C ASP A 560 39.02 -41.74 3.71
N ARG A 561 40.11 -42.04 3.00
CA ARG A 561 41.11 -43.03 3.39
C ARG A 561 42.25 -42.41 4.20
N LYS A 562 42.82 -43.15 5.11
CA LYS A 562 43.98 -42.68 5.87
C LYS A 562 45.15 -42.38 4.94
N PRO A 563 45.85 -41.25 5.10
CA PRO A 563 47.03 -40.90 4.29
C PRO A 563 48.09 -41.99 4.26
N GLU A 564 48.27 -42.67 5.36
CA GLU A 564 49.20 -43.79 5.46
C GLU A 564 48.87 -44.90 4.46
N ASP A 565 47.61 -45.29 4.32
CA ASP A 565 47.17 -46.37 3.43
C ASP A 565 47.37 -45.98 1.94
N VAL A 566 47.12 -44.72 1.61
CA VAL A 566 47.31 -44.19 0.24
C VAL A 566 48.80 -44.20 -0.14
N PHE A 567 49.66 -43.75 0.73
CA PHE A 567 51.11 -43.74 0.47
C PHE A 567 51.66 -45.17 0.42
N ARG A 568 51.19 -46.09 1.26
CA ARG A 568 51.58 -47.52 1.18
C ARG A 568 51.17 -48.13 -0.17
N GLU A 569 50.00 -47.81 -0.65
CA GLU A 569 49.51 -48.27 -1.95
C GLU A 569 50.31 -47.70 -3.10
N MET A 570 50.68 -46.41 -3.06
CA MET A 570 51.54 -45.79 -4.04
C MET A 570 52.87 -46.46 -4.12
N MET A 571 53.49 -46.78 -2.98
CA MET A 571 54.81 -47.45 -2.94
C MET A 571 54.73 -48.89 -3.44
N ARG A 572 53.64 -49.64 -3.11
CA ARG A 572 53.41 -51.00 -3.67
C ARG A 572 53.23 -50.99 -5.20
N HIS A 573 52.68 -49.92 -5.79
CA HIS A 573 52.57 -49.79 -7.22
C HIS A 573 53.93 -49.57 -7.91
N LEU A 574 54.85 -48.87 -7.27
CA LEU A 574 56.22 -48.69 -7.74
C LEU A 574 57.00 -50.02 -7.68
N GLU A 575 56.77 -50.80 -6.66
CA GLU A 575 57.41 -52.11 -6.46
C GLU A 575 57.02 -53.10 -7.57
N ARG A 576 55.77 -53.07 -8.06
CA ARG A 576 55.34 -53.88 -9.23
C ARG A 576 56.08 -53.54 -10.52
N GLY A 577 56.68 -52.35 -10.62
CA GLY A 577 57.49 -51.85 -11.73
C GLY A 577 58.98 -52.28 -11.71
N LYS A 578 59.37 -53.26 -10.90
CA LYS A 578 60.78 -53.76 -10.73
C LYS A 578 61.71 -52.78 -10.01
N VAL A 579 61.14 -51.91 -9.17
CA VAL A 579 61.89 -50.96 -8.32
C VAL A 579 61.70 -51.43 -6.88
N ASN A 580 62.76 -51.44 -6.05
CA ASN A 580 62.64 -51.74 -4.64
C ASN A 580 62.10 -50.51 -3.87
N ALA A 581 60.80 -50.50 -3.68
CA ALA A 581 60.11 -49.41 -3.03
C ALA A 581 59.65 -49.77 -1.63
N ARG A 582 60.05 -49.00 -0.62
CA ARG A 582 59.69 -49.26 0.79
C ARG A 582 59.11 -47.99 1.42
N CYS A 583 58.29 -48.17 2.48
CA CYS A 583 57.82 -47.00 3.27
C CYS A 583 57.91 -47.27 4.77
N ARG A 584 58.26 -46.24 5.51
CA ARG A 584 58.25 -46.17 6.97
C ARG A 584 57.50 -44.88 7.36
N LEU A 585 56.24 -44.99 7.66
CA LEU A 585 55.37 -43.87 7.94
C LEU A 585 55.04 -43.77 9.42
N ARG A 586 55.41 -42.66 10.05
CA ARG A 586 55.12 -42.36 11.45
C ARG A 586 54.66 -40.91 11.60
N GLY A 587 53.72 -40.63 12.49
CA GLY A 587 53.30 -39.25 12.78
C GLY A 587 52.41 -38.59 11.74
N LEU A 588 51.94 -39.34 10.72
CA LEU A 588 50.92 -38.85 9.81
C LEU A 588 49.55 -38.78 10.52
N PRO A 589 48.79 -37.71 10.33
CA PRO A 589 47.43 -37.65 10.90
C PRO A 589 46.46 -38.63 10.19
N ASP A 590 45.40 -39.07 10.91
CA ASP A 590 44.40 -39.96 10.34
C ASP A 590 43.62 -39.32 9.16
N HIS A 591 43.52 -37.97 9.11
CA HIS A 591 42.85 -37.23 8.05
C HIS A 591 43.65 -35.97 7.72
N LEU A 592 43.71 -35.66 6.43
CA LEU A 592 44.28 -34.43 5.89
C LEU A 592 43.24 -33.68 5.07
N PRO A 593 43.22 -32.33 5.05
CA PRO A 593 42.32 -31.58 4.15
C PRO A 593 42.55 -32.00 2.70
N GLY A 594 41.47 -32.23 1.94
CA GLY A 594 41.50 -32.86 0.62
C GLY A 594 42.45 -32.18 -0.36
N ALA A 595 42.42 -30.86 -0.48
CA ALA A 595 43.31 -30.09 -1.34
C ALA A 595 44.80 -30.21 -0.92
N PHE A 596 45.03 -30.17 0.40
CA PHE A 596 46.38 -30.33 0.98
C PHE A 596 46.95 -31.73 0.68
N PHE A 597 46.13 -32.75 0.89
CA PHE A 597 46.54 -34.13 0.67
C PHE A 597 46.79 -34.42 -0.81
N SER A 598 45.95 -33.87 -1.70
CA SER A 598 46.17 -33.98 -3.15
C SER A 598 47.51 -33.38 -3.59
N ASP A 599 47.87 -32.22 -3.09
CA ASP A 599 49.16 -31.56 -3.41
C ASP A 599 50.34 -32.33 -2.82
N LEU A 600 50.19 -32.90 -1.63
CA LEU A 600 51.21 -33.73 -1.01
C LEU A 600 51.44 -35.03 -1.79
N ILE A 601 50.40 -35.72 -2.22
CA ILE A 601 50.45 -36.85 -3.14
C ILE A 601 51.16 -36.48 -4.42
N GLY A 602 50.83 -35.29 -5.02
CA GLY A 602 51.45 -34.78 -6.21
C GLY A 602 52.96 -34.60 -6.07
N ILE A 603 53.42 -34.07 -4.93
CA ILE A 603 54.84 -33.93 -4.63
C ILE A 603 55.57 -35.30 -4.54
N VAL A 604 54.98 -36.23 -3.80
CA VAL A 604 55.56 -37.59 -3.67
C VAL A 604 55.64 -38.29 -5.02
N LYS A 605 54.56 -38.23 -5.83
CA LYS A 605 54.52 -38.80 -7.17
C LYS A 605 55.58 -38.20 -8.10
N GLU A 606 55.72 -36.86 -8.11
CA GLU A 606 56.73 -36.19 -8.93
C GLU A 606 58.15 -36.54 -8.48
N SER A 607 58.39 -36.56 -7.14
CA SER A 607 59.69 -36.93 -6.57
C SER A 607 60.09 -38.38 -6.94
N THR A 608 59.16 -39.33 -6.87
CA THR A 608 59.41 -40.73 -7.24
C THR A 608 59.59 -40.87 -8.76
N THR A 609 58.86 -40.13 -9.57
CA THR A 609 59.00 -40.10 -11.04
C THR A 609 60.35 -39.55 -11.46
N ASN A 610 60.79 -38.49 -10.81
CA ASN A 610 62.11 -37.89 -11.07
C ASN A 610 63.25 -38.80 -10.67
N ALA A 611 63.14 -39.48 -9.52
CA ALA A 611 64.14 -40.46 -9.10
C ALA A 611 64.29 -41.62 -10.10
N LEU A 612 63.17 -42.08 -10.68
CA LEU A 612 63.20 -43.15 -11.69
C LEU A 612 63.71 -42.73 -13.05
N LYS A 613 63.17 -41.58 -13.58
CA LYS A 613 63.42 -41.13 -14.94
C LYS A 613 64.80 -40.46 -15.11
N HIS A 614 65.10 -39.63 -14.12
CA HIS A 614 66.32 -38.79 -14.19
C HIS A 614 67.44 -39.31 -13.29
N GLY A 615 67.12 -39.83 -12.09
CA GLY A 615 68.11 -40.36 -11.18
C GLY A 615 68.40 -41.82 -11.39
N ARG A 616 67.69 -42.57 -12.27
CA ARG A 616 67.92 -44.01 -12.51
C ARG A 616 67.95 -44.83 -11.24
N ALA A 617 67.16 -44.42 -10.22
CA ALA A 617 67.15 -45.02 -8.92
C ALA A 617 66.64 -46.46 -8.98
N LYS A 618 67.21 -47.35 -8.22
CA LYS A 618 66.79 -48.77 -8.02
C LYS A 618 66.08 -48.96 -6.70
N ASN A 619 66.36 -48.11 -5.72
CA ASN A 619 65.73 -48.15 -4.39
C ASN A 619 65.09 -46.77 -4.10
N ILE A 620 63.84 -46.78 -3.69
CA ILE A 620 63.10 -45.61 -3.25
C ILE A 620 62.48 -45.91 -1.86
N VAL A 621 62.68 -44.98 -0.93
CA VAL A 621 62.11 -45.11 0.42
C VAL A 621 61.32 -43.88 0.78
N LEU A 622 60.03 -44.03 1.12
CA LEU A 622 59.19 -42.95 1.63
C LEU A 622 59.20 -43.02 3.16
N VAL A 623 59.67 -41.98 3.80
CA VAL A 623 59.77 -41.89 5.27
C VAL A 623 58.95 -40.74 5.76
N SER A 624 58.15 -40.93 6.79
CA SER A 624 57.57 -39.83 7.53
C SER A 624 57.89 -39.92 9.01
N ASP A 625 58.22 -38.80 9.63
CA ASP A 625 58.53 -38.72 11.05
C ASP A 625 57.76 -37.48 11.64
N PRO A 626 57.27 -37.57 12.91
CA PRO A 626 56.62 -36.47 13.57
C PRO A 626 57.62 -35.33 13.84
N LEU A 627 57.17 -34.08 13.61
CA LEU A 627 57.91 -32.90 14.05
C LEU A 627 57.59 -32.64 15.53
N THR A 628 58.58 -32.82 16.40
CA THR A 628 58.50 -32.54 17.83
C THR A 628 59.14 -31.17 18.14
N GLY A 629 58.29 -30.17 18.38
CA GLY A 629 58.73 -28.83 18.81
C GLY A 629 57.56 -27.86 19.01
N ASN A 630 57.56 -27.12 20.13
CA ASN A 630 56.64 -25.99 20.44
C ASN A 630 55.14 -26.25 20.41
N GLY A 631 54.65 -27.43 20.81
CA GLY A 631 53.23 -27.67 20.97
C GLY A 631 52.36 -27.79 19.70
N LYS A 632 52.99 -27.69 18.50
CA LYS A 632 52.33 -27.85 17.22
C LYS A 632 52.54 -29.29 16.68
N ARG A 633 51.45 -29.91 16.21
CA ARG A 633 51.50 -31.23 15.56
C ARG A 633 51.82 -31.04 14.10
N GLY A 634 53.10 -31.34 13.73
CA GLY A 634 53.55 -31.37 12.35
C GLY A 634 54.21 -32.71 12.02
N PHE A 635 54.60 -32.89 10.75
CA PHE A 635 55.35 -34.03 10.31
C PHE A 635 56.32 -33.63 9.17
N VAL A 636 57.34 -34.43 8.97
CA VAL A 636 58.28 -34.35 7.82
C VAL A 636 58.08 -35.61 6.99
N LEU A 637 57.90 -35.40 5.66
CA LEU A 637 57.80 -36.47 4.69
C LEU A 637 59.02 -36.40 3.75
N ARG A 638 59.79 -37.52 3.66
CA ARG A 638 60.99 -37.64 2.87
C ARG A 638 60.85 -38.72 1.80
N VAL A 639 61.15 -38.39 0.59
CA VAL A 639 61.34 -39.34 -0.50
C VAL A 639 62.84 -39.50 -0.67
N LEU A 640 63.40 -40.64 -0.27
CA LEU A 640 64.80 -41.00 -0.39
C LEU A 640 64.97 -41.92 -1.58
N ASN A 641 66.01 -41.75 -2.37
CA ASN A 641 66.34 -42.60 -3.50
C ASN A 641 67.87 -42.72 -3.68
N ASP A 642 68.32 -43.83 -4.24
CA ASP A 642 69.74 -44.12 -4.51
C ASP A 642 70.17 -43.75 -5.92
N GLY A 643 69.44 -42.85 -6.58
CA GLY A 643 69.76 -42.36 -7.92
C GLY A 643 70.88 -41.31 -7.96
N GLU A 644 71.26 -40.95 -9.15
CA GLU A 644 72.31 -39.93 -9.37
C GLU A 644 71.84 -38.62 -8.68
N PRO A 645 72.71 -37.97 -7.91
CA PRO A 645 72.41 -36.71 -7.29
C PRO A 645 72.28 -35.60 -8.34
N PHE A 646 71.27 -34.71 -8.16
CA PHE A 646 71.08 -33.55 -9.02
C PHE A 646 71.20 -32.24 -8.19
N ASP A 647 71.75 -31.23 -8.85
CA ASP A 647 71.86 -29.90 -8.24
C ASP A 647 70.50 -29.15 -8.42
N ALA A 648 69.71 -29.05 -7.36
CA ALA A 648 68.47 -28.33 -7.37
C ALA A 648 68.62 -26.81 -7.56
N ALA A 649 69.81 -26.26 -7.35
CA ALA A 649 70.14 -24.86 -7.59
C ALA A 649 70.54 -24.57 -9.04
N ALA A 650 71.10 -25.53 -9.71
CA ALA A 650 71.51 -25.43 -11.14
C ALA A 650 70.32 -25.69 -12.09
N ALA A 651 69.24 -26.33 -11.64
CA ALA A 651 68.07 -26.57 -12.42
C ALA A 651 67.13 -25.31 -12.45
N LEU A 652 67.57 -24.32 -13.21
CA LEU A 652 66.93 -23.03 -13.36
C LEU A 652 65.84 -23.07 -14.43
N GLY A 653 64.54 -22.99 -14.00
CA GLY A 653 63.41 -22.49 -14.76
C GLY A 653 62.80 -23.35 -15.88
N PRO A 654 61.69 -22.92 -16.47
CA PRO A 654 60.98 -23.61 -17.54
C PRO A 654 61.78 -23.72 -18.86
N GLU A 655 62.69 -22.78 -19.08
CA GLU A 655 63.51 -22.71 -20.27
C GLU A 655 64.52 -23.91 -20.45
N ALA A 656 64.76 -24.61 -19.33
CA ALA A 656 65.62 -25.82 -19.36
C ALA A 656 64.80 -27.14 -19.34
N GLY A 657 63.46 -27.10 -19.52
CA GLY A 657 62.58 -28.31 -19.54
C GLY A 657 62.31 -28.94 -18.20
N HIS A 658 62.64 -28.28 -17.09
CA HIS A 658 62.47 -28.83 -15.71
C HIS A 658 61.19 -28.32 -15.02
N PHE A 659 60.01 -28.58 -15.61
CA PHE A 659 58.69 -28.20 -15.06
C PHE A 659 58.32 -28.88 -13.74
N GLY A 660 58.86 -30.06 -13.47
CA GLY A 660 58.53 -30.85 -12.26
C GLY A 660 58.97 -30.19 -10.95
N LEU A 661 60.16 -29.62 -10.89
CA LEU A 661 60.66 -28.95 -9.68
C LEU A 661 59.92 -27.65 -9.38
N ALA A 662 59.57 -26.88 -10.42
CA ALA A 662 58.75 -25.69 -10.28
C ALA A 662 57.33 -26.03 -9.75
N GLY A 663 56.70 -27.07 -10.28
CA GLY A 663 55.39 -27.54 -9.84
C GLY A 663 55.37 -28.05 -8.39
N MET A 664 56.44 -28.73 -7.95
CA MET A 664 56.58 -29.17 -6.56
C MET A 664 56.72 -27.97 -5.59
N ARG A 665 57.51 -26.94 -5.96
CA ARG A 665 57.62 -25.69 -5.16
C ARG A 665 56.29 -24.96 -5.06
N GLU A 666 55.55 -24.86 -6.14
CA GLU A 666 54.25 -24.19 -6.17
C GLU A 666 53.23 -24.89 -5.29
N ARG A 667 53.12 -26.23 -5.38
CA ARG A 667 52.25 -27.03 -4.53
C ARG A 667 52.59 -26.90 -3.04
N ALA A 668 53.89 -26.93 -2.71
CA ALA A 668 54.32 -26.71 -1.34
C ALA A 668 53.97 -25.32 -0.83
N LYS A 669 54.23 -24.26 -1.63
CA LYS A 669 53.91 -22.87 -1.27
C LYS A 669 52.43 -22.63 -1.07
N ARG A 670 51.60 -23.22 -1.93
CA ARG A 670 50.10 -23.07 -1.84
C ARG A 670 49.53 -23.54 -0.52
N ASN A 671 50.16 -24.56 0.07
CA ASN A 671 49.67 -25.17 1.33
C ASN A 671 50.58 -24.84 2.53
N GLY A 672 51.47 -23.86 2.41
CA GLY A 672 52.34 -23.47 3.52
C GLY A 672 53.37 -24.54 3.92
N MET A 673 53.65 -25.53 3.06
CA MET A 673 54.64 -26.55 3.27
C MET A 673 56.03 -26.03 2.90
N ARG A 674 57.07 -26.49 3.57
CA ARG A 674 58.46 -26.20 3.21
C ARG A 674 59.00 -27.39 2.47
N ILE A 675 59.54 -27.19 1.28
CA ILE A 675 60.18 -28.25 0.49
C ILE A 675 61.69 -27.95 0.35
N SER A 676 62.50 -28.97 0.53
CA SER A 676 63.95 -28.92 0.38
C SER A 676 64.48 -30.19 -0.32
N TRP A 677 65.62 -30.01 -0.97
CA TRP A 677 66.31 -31.09 -1.67
C TRP A 677 67.69 -31.23 -1.05
N GLY A 678 68.10 -32.46 -0.82
CA GLY A 678 69.44 -32.75 -0.24
C GLY A 678 69.85 -34.14 -0.55
N GLY A 679 70.98 -34.53 0.05
CA GLY A 679 71.47 -35.87 -0.02
C GLY A 679 72.38 -36.16 1.17
N GLU A 680 72.35 -37.43 1.64
CA GLU A 680 73.21 -37.90 2.72
C GLU A 680 73.83 -39.25 2.30
N GLY A 681 75.12 -39.27 2.18
CA GLY A 681 75.80 -40.43 1.70
C GLY A 681 75.44 -40.81 0.26
N ARG A 682 74.94 -41.99 0.01
CA ARG A 682 74.48 -42.45 -1.31
C ARG A 682 72.98 -42.15 -1.60
N TRP A 683 72.28 -41.43 -0.73
CA TRP A 683 70.84 -41.16 -0.85
C TRP A 683 70.58 -39.72 -1.24
N THR A 684 69.80 -39.54 -2.26
CA THR A 684 69.21 -38.26 -2.62
C THR A 684 67.86 -38.11 -1.96
N SER A 685 67.53 -36.96 -1.42
CA SER A 685 66.28 -36.74 -0.69
C SER A 685 65.49 -35.55 -1.21
N VAL A 686 64.19 -35.73 -1.25
CA VAL A 686 63.23 -34.62 -1.31
C VAL A 686 62.46 -34.64 0.04
N GLU A 687 62.57 -33.54 0.74
CA GLU A 687 61.98 -33.39 2.05
C GLU A 687 60.85 -32.35 2.03
N VAL A 688 59.71 -32.70 2.60
CA VAL A 688 58.55 -31.80 2.76
C VAL A 688 58.25 -31.70 4.25
N GLU A 689 58.42 -30.51 4.77
CA GLU A 689 58.10 -30.19 6.18
C GLU A 689 56.74 -29.53 6.28
N VAL A 690 55.90 -30.07 7.14
CA VAL A 690 54.55 -29.58 7.48
C VAL A 690 54.56 -29.16 8.95
N ALA A 691 54.67 -27.85 9.20
CA ALA A 691 54.87 -27.35 10.58
C ALA A 691 53.57 -27.31 11.40
N SER A 692 52.39 -27.31 10.77
CA SER A 692 51.08 -27.32 11.47
C SER A 692 49.98 -27.66 10.45
N ILE A 693 49.10 -28.53 10.86
CA ILE A 693 47.92 -28.90 10.08
C ILE A 693 46.67 -28.33 10.77
#